data_4668208f5d223558312feaa7237a4e2e
#
_entry.id   4668208f5d223558312feaa7237a4e2e
#
_cell.length_a   1.000
_cell.length_b   1.000
_cell.length_c   1.000
_cell.angle_alpha   90.00
_cell.angle_beta   90.00
_cell.angle_gamma   90.00
#
_symmetry.space_group_name_H-M   'P 1'
#
loop_
_entity.id
_entity.type
_entity.pdbx_description
1 polymer ?
#
loop_
_entity_poly.entity_id
_entity_poly.type
_entity_poly.pdbx_seq_one_letter_code
_entity_poly.pdbx_strand_id
1 'polypeptide(L)'
;MPTRFRRWPALIAFAGLLIASSASAAEPDVKASAASEGIVLPKPADVQSLAVYPTKITLKGGDDAAQLILTATLADGRLQDLSGDVKYTVIDGKTVRVTPSGRVIPATNGSTEIVASYGDKSIRIPVAASQVDENLPINFANQIVPIFTKLGCNSGGCHGKASGQNGFKISLLGFEPETDYVALVKEARGRRIQTSSPEHSLLLEKAAGVVAHGGGRKMEKDSDEYKLVRRWVGAGAPYGKETDPTVTKVSIYPEHRVMSRNNRQQFSVYAHYTDGSVEDITRRAQYDSNDQEIATVDAQGVVRTLGLSGEAAIMARYQGNVITFRATVPLGQKTPAWQFPNQTVVDKFTSQKWKDLGLVPSDLSADATFVRRLFLDLTGTLPTPKQVSDFVSDKDAQKRDKLIDKLLDSPEYAFFFANKWADILRVKRGKEGNNVSRAQGTFAFHNWIRDAIANDKPYDEFVRDILGATGDETKNPPTVWYKDLAQPEQFVDDTAQVFLGLRIACANCHHHPYEKWSQDDYWGMAAFFARIGKKAVTVPSSNATQQGPTTLQVIFSKPSGNVNNKRNGQAAKMRALDGPPMDVASDEDPRMKLVDWMVDVKNPFFAKAVANRYWAHFFGRGIVDPLDDMRVTNPPSNPELLDALAKNLIDSKFSLKSLVKTIVKSRTYQLSAIPNDFNKHDKQAYARYYPKRLGAEVLLDALCQVTDSPTQFGGLPGDKYAPKRAIQLPDESYSSYFLDVFGRPQRISACECERVSEANLAQALHLLNSDEVQNKLARAGGRADALVNVKDARPDTEKVEELFLWAFARKPTSDDLKAALEHIGKYEKTKKVAYENILWALLNTKEFIFNQ
;
A
#
# COMPACT_ATOMS: atom_id res chain seq x y z
N MET A 1 -57.81 15.74 19.25
CA MET A 1 -58.82 14.66 19.36
C MET A 1 -58.44 13.56 18.40
N PRO A 2 -58.70 12.32 18.76
CA PRO A 2 -57.58 11.41 19.08
C PRO A 2 -57.56 10.13 18.21
N THR A 3 -56.36 9.55 18.13
CA THR A 3 -56.02 8.13 18.32
C THR A 3 -56.77 7.03 17.59
N ARG A 4 -55.98 6.14 16.99
CA ARG A 4 -56.13 4.69 17.31
C ARG A 4 -54.80 3.96 16.98
N PHE A 5 -54.03 3.69 18.06
CA PHE A 5 -53.08 2.57 18.13
C PHE A 5 -53.81 1.21 18.08
N ARG A 6 -53.32 0.31 17.26
CA ARG A 6 -53.63 -1.13 17.43
C ARG A 6 -52.33 -1.82 17.86
N ARG A 7 -52.32 -2.25 19.12
CA ARG A 7 -51.37 -3.15 19.77
C ARG A 7 -51.52 -4.57 19.20
N TRP A 8 -50.40 -5.22 18.96
CA TRP A 8 -50.27 -6.67 18.98
C TRP A 8 -49.19 -7.04 20.03
N PRO A 9 -49.36 -8.23 20.68
CA PRO A 9 -48.77 -8.48 21.99
C PRO A 9 -47.38 -9.07 21.94
N ALA A 10 -46.67 -8.83 23.03
CA ALA A 10 -45.34 -9.27 23.38
C ALA A 10 -45.20 -10.81 23.44
N LEU A 11 -44.03 -11.30 23.02
CA LEU A 11 -43.46 -12.52 23.57
C LEU A 11 -42.16 -12.13 24.27
N ILE A 12 -42.23 -12.09 25.60
CA ILE A 12 -41.10 -12.00 26.53
C ILE A 12 -40.66 -13.45 26.75
N ALA A 13 -39.39 -13.70 26.60
CA ALA A 13 -38.53 -14.52 27.45
C ALA A 13 -37.21 -14.83 26.75
N PHE A 14 -36.11 -14.21 27.17
CA PHE A 14 -34.94 -14.85 27.75
C PHE A 14 -33.93 -13.77 28.11
N ALA A 15 -34.02 -13.29 29.35
CA ALA A 15 -32.94 -12.55 29.98
C ALA A 15 -31.90 -13.58 30.46
N GLY A 16 -30.81 -13.69 29.76
CA GLY A 16 -29.63 -14.41 30.21
C GLY A 16 -28.54 -13.39 30.58
N LEU A 17 -28.23 -13.36 31.88
CA LEU A 17 -27.09 -12.60 32.44
C LEU A 17 -25.83 -12.83 31.58
N LEU A 18 -25.26 -11.77 31.01
CA LEU A 18 -23.88 -11.73 30.59
C LEU A 18 -23.11 -10.83 31.55
N ILE A 19 -22.46 -11.48 32.49
CA ILE A 19 -21.38 -10.91 33.30
C ILE A 19 -20.28 -10.49 32.34
N ALA A 20 -20.02 -9.20 32.27
CA ALA A 20 -18.88 -8.67 31.56
C ALA A 20 -17.60 -9.04 32.33
N SER A 21 -16.98 -10.15 31.96
CA SER A 21 -15.59 -10.40 32.24
C SER A 21 -14.77 -9.73 31.13
N SER A 22 -14.02 -8.70 31.49
CA SER A 22 -12.97 -8.11 30.66
C SER A 22 -11.90 -9.19 30.42
N ALA A 23 -12.12 -10.03 29.42
CA ALA A 23 -11.07 -10.87 28.87
C ALA A 23 -10.23 -9.98 27.95
N SER A 24 -9.02 -9.64 28.41
CA SER A 24 -7.92 -9.28 27.55
C SER A 24 -7.86 -10.30 26.41
N ALA A 25 -8.07 -9.83 25.18
CA ALA A 25 -7.83 -10.65 24.00
C ALA A 25 -6.31 -10.95 23.97
N ALA A 26 -5.94 -12.10 24.52
CA ALA A 26 -4.71 -12.75 24.16
C ALA A 26 -4.83 -13.04 22.66
N GLU A 27 -3.88 -12.51 21.86
CA GLU A 27 -3.68 -12.99 20.51
C GLU A 27 -3.65 -14.53 20.55
N PRO A 28 -4.37 -15.20 19.64
CA PRO A 28 -4.27 -16.63 19.59
C PRO A 28 -2.82 -17.00 19.33
N ASP A 29 -2.22 -17.72 20.27
CA ASP A 29 -1.03 -18.54 20.01
C ASP A 29 -1.37 -19.35 18.74
N VAL A 30 -0.90 -18.88 17.60
CA VAL A 30 -0.81 -19.68 16.40
C VAL A 30 0.28 -20.69 16.73
N LYS A 31 -0.07 -21.74 17.46
CA LYS A 31 0.58 -23.01 17.34
C LYS A 31 0.50 -23.33 15.86
N ALA A 32 1.59 -23.02 15.14
CA ALA A 32 1.85 -23.60 13.86
C ALA A 32 1.70 -25.11 14.05
N SER A 33 0.55 -25.63 13.74
CA SER A 33 0.38 -27.02 13.37
C SER A 33 1.23 -27.14 12.11
N ALA A 34 2.48 -27.53 12.29
CA ALA A 34 3.34 -28.03 11.25
C ALA A 34 2.71 -29.34 10.75
N ALA A 35 1.68 -29.21 9.94
CA ALA A 35 1.46 -30.15 8.86
C ALA A 35 2.65 -29.87 7.93
N SER A 36 3.74 -30.61 8.09
CA SER A 36 4.74 -30.86 7.09
C SER A 36 4.06 -31.65 5.95
N GLU A 37 3.24 -30.99 5.15
CA GLU A 37 3.00 -31.45 3.80
C GLU A 37 4.37 -31.43 3.13
N GLY A 38 4.93 -32.61 2.89
CA GLY A 38 6.33 -32.85 2.66
C GLY A 38 6.84 -32.04 1.50
N ILE A 39 7.83 -31.20 1.73
CA ILE A 39 8.64 -30.57 0.69
C ILE A 39 9.15 -31.70 -0.20
N VAL A 40 8.82 -31.68 -1.48
CA VAL A 40 9.26 -32.69 -2.43
C VAL A 40 10.73 -32.41 -2.73
N LEU A 41 11.61 -33.24 -2.15
CA LEU A 41 13.04 -33.17 -2.43
C LEU A 41 13.33 -33.78 -3.80
N PRO A 42 14.29 -33.23 -4.56
CA PRO A 42 14.69 -33.82 -5.84
C PRO A 42 15.37 -35.16 -5.60
N LYS A 43 15.15 -36.13 -6.49
CA LYS A 43 15.96 -37.35 -6.44
C LYS A 43 17.42 -37.01 -6.71
N PRO A 44 18.40 -37.67 -6.06
CA PRO A 44 19.81 -37.40 -6.32
C PRO A 44 20.20 -37.42 -7.81
N ALA A 45 19.59 -38.30 -8.59
CA ALA A 45 19.82 -38.39 -10.04
C ALA A 45 19.31 -37.16 -10.83
N ASP A 46 18.36 -36.40 -10.29
CA ASP A 46 17.81 -35.19 -10.94
C ASP A 46 18.67 -33.96 -10.65
N VAL A 47 19.67 -34.08 -9.74
CA VAL A 47 20.58 -32.99 -9.38
C VAL A 47 21.78 -32.98 -10.29
N GLN A 48 21.93 -31.97 -11.15
CA GLN A 48 23.08 -31.79 -12.03
C GLN A 48 24.31 -31.30 -11.28
N SER A 49 24.17 -30.31 -10.42
CA SER A 49 25.26 -29.72 -9.66
C SER A 49 24.81 -29.20 -8.29
N LEU A 50 25.77 -29.10 -7.39
CA LEU A 50 25.63 -28.41 -6.08
C LEU A 50 26.48 -27.15 -6.08
N ALA A 51 25.92 -26.06 -5.58
CA ALA A 51 26.63 -24.83 -5.28
C ALA A 51 26.47 -24.49 -3.82
N VAL A 52 27.49 -23.85 -3.23
CA VAL A 52 27.47 -23.43 -1.83
C VAL A 52 27.79 -21.94 -1.71
N TYR A 53 27.14 -21.29 -0.76
CA TYR A 53 27.46 -19.93 -0.36
C TYR A 53 27.45 -19.83 1.18
N PRO A 54 28.46 -19.18 1.80
CA PRO A 54 29.70 -18.70 1.19
C PRO A 54 30.59 -19.90 0.76
N THR A 55 31.53 -19.67 -0.17
CA THR A 55 32.43 -20.71 -0.66
C THR A 55 33.59 -21.02 0.30
N LYS A 56 33.84 -20.13 1.26
CA LYS A 56 34.76 -20.30 2.39
C LYS A 56 34.21 -19.59 3.62
N ILE A 57 34.56 -20.06 4.78
CA ILE A 57 34.12 -19.51 6.07
C ILE A 57 35.34 -19.10 6.89
N THR A 58 35.28 -17.93 7.49
CA THR A 58 36.23 -17.48 8.51
C THR A 58 35.44 -17.04 9.72
N LEU A 59 35.65 -17.69 10.85
CA LEU A 59 34.98 -17.41 12.12
C LEU A 59 35.98 -16.79 13.10
N LYS A 60 35.51 -15.80 13.86
CA LYS A 60 36.34 -15.10 14.85
C LYS A 60 35.62 -15.01 16.19
N GLY A 61 36.17 -15.66 17.20
CA GLY A 61 35.55 -15.72 18.53
C GLY A 61 34.53 -16.84 18.66
N GLY A 62 34.19 -17.18 19.91
CA GLY A 62 33.26 -18.27 20.24
C GLY A 62 31.77 -17.97 19.97
N ASP A 63 31.41 -16.69 19.78
CA ASP A 63 30.01 -16.27 19.49
C ASP A 63 29.74 -16.11 18.00
N ASP A 64 30.76 -16.26 17.14
CA ASP A 64 30.59 -16.15 15.69
C ASP A 64 29.92 -17.40 15.10
N ALA A 65 29.29 -17.28 13.99
CA ALA A 65 28.70 -18.40 13.27
C ALA A 65 28.43 -18.00 11.80
N ALA A 66 28.35 -18.99 10.91
CA ALA A 66 27.99 -18.74 9.51
C ALA A 66 26.90 -19.71 9.07
N GLN A 67 25.96 -19.24 8.23
CA GLN A 67 24.93 -20.04 7.61
C GLN A 67 25.36 -20.47 6.21
N LEU A 68 25.43 -21.77 5.97
CA LEU A 68 25.63 -22.32 4.63
C LEU A 68 24.31 -22.37 3.85
N ILE A 69 24.35 -21.94 2.60
CA ILE A 69 23.26 -22.08 1.64
C ILE A 69 23.70 -23.05 0.57
N LEU A 70 23.08 -24.21 0.53
CA LEU A 70 23.31 -25.25 -0.47
C LEU A 70 22.23 -25.20 -1.54
N THR A 71 22.61 -24.90 -2.77
CA THR A 71 21.70 -24.83 -3.91
C THR A 71 21.96 -25.95 -4.88
N ALA A 72 20.96 -26.78 -5.14
CA ALA A 72 20.96 -27.73 -6.24
C ALA A 72 20.48 -27.08 -7.54
N THR A 73 21.19 -27.35 -8.65
CA THR A 73 20.68 -27.10 -10.00
C THR A 73 20.10 -28.41 -10.53
N LEU A 74 18.81 -28.38 -10.89
CA LEU A 74 18.09 -29.56 -11.38
C LEU A 74 18.23 -29.72 -12.89
N ALA A 75 17.91 -30.90 -13.42
CA ALA A 75 17.99 -31.22 -14.85
C ALA A 75 17.15 -30.28 -15.74
N ASP A 76 16.10 -29.68 -15.23
CA ASP A 76 15.26 -28.70 -15.90
C ASP A 76 15.72 -27.26 -15.70
N GLY A 77 16.86 -27.03 -15.07
CA GLY A 77 17.45 -25.71 -14.79
C GLY A 77 16.90 -25.01 -13.55
N ARG A 78 15.92 -25.59 -12.87
CA ARG A 78 15.42 -25.02 -11.62
C ARG A 78 16.47 -25.10 -10.50
N LEU A 79 16.43 -24.11 -9.62
CA LEU A 79 17.26 -24.08 -8.43
C LEU A 79 16.43 -24.49 -7.20
N GLN A 80 16.99 -25.36 -6.36
CA GLN A 80 16.35 -25.76 -5.12
C GLN A 80 17.31 -25.69 -3.95
N ASP A 81 16.82 -25.14 -2.83
CA ASP A 81 17.57 -25.12 -1.58
C ASP A 81 17.59 -26.51 -0.95
N LEU A 82 18.77 -26.98 -0.64
CA LEU A 82 19.04 -28.24 0.07
C LEU A 82 19.78 -28.02 1.40
N SER A 83 19.87 -26.79 1.90
CA SER A 83 20.68 -26.45 3.09
C SER A 83 20.32 -27.28 4.33
N GLY A 84 19.05 -27.70 4.45
CA GLY A 84 18.59 -28.56 5.55
C GLY A 84 18.48 -30.05 5.20
N ASP A 85 18.91 -30.48 4.00
CA ASP A 85 18.68 -31.83 3.49
C ASP A 85 19.98 -32.55 3.06
N VAL A 86 21.10 -31.82 3.00
CA VAL A 86 22.41 -32.42 2.71
C VAL A 86 23.03 -33.02 3.97
N LYS A 87 23.89 -34.01 3.78
CA LYS A 87 24.71 -34.53 4.86
C LYS A 87 25.98 -33.69 4.99
N TYR A 88 26.14 -33.03 6.13
CA TYR A 88 27.38 -32.33 6.47
C TYR A 88 28.35 -33.26 7.21
N THR A 89 29.60 -33.28 6.76
CA THR A 89 30.70 -34.00 7.42
C THR A 89 31.86 -33.04 7.62
N VAL A 90 32.30 -32.83 8.84
CA VAL A 90 33.49 -32.02 9.16
C VAL A 90 34.70 -32.95 9.20
N ILE A 91 35.76 -32.60 8.44
CA ILE A 91 36.97 -33.41 8.37
C ILE A 91 37.68 -33.47 9.74
N ASP A 92 37.89 -32.30 10.35
CA ASP A 92 38.33 -32.24 11.76
C ASP A 92 37.20 -31.68 12.63
N GLY A 93 36.42 -32.55 13.21
CA GLY A 93 35.28 -32.22 14.06
C GLY A 93 35.60 -31.47 15.35
N LYS A 94 36.89 -31.25 15.67
CA LYS A 94 37.30 -30.44 16.83
C LYS A 94 37.24 -28.95 16.52
N THR A 95 37.50 -28.53 15.28
CA THR A 95 37.58 -27.11 14.88
C THR A 95 36.24 -26.44 14.83
N VAL A 96 35.25 -27.07 14.21
CA VAL A 96 33.87 -26.56 14.08
C VAL A 96 32.83 -27.67 14.18
N ARG A 97 31.62 -27.32 14.51
CA ARG A 97 30.45 -28.19 14.37
C ARG A 97 29.47 -27.56 13.37
N VAL A 98 28.75 -28.41 12.65
CA VAL A 98 27.70 -27.99 11.69
C VAL A 98 26.37 -28.57 12.15
N THR A 99 25.33 -27.71 12.20
CA THR A 99 23.98 -28.18 12.48
C THR A 99 23.35 -28.81 11.23
N PRO A 100 22.30 -29.63 11.37
CA PRO A 100 21.58 -30.17 10.20
C PRO A 100 21.04 -29.09 9.25
N SER A 101 20.77 -27.88 9.75
CA SER A 101 20.34 -26.73 8.94
C SER A 101 21.49 -25.97 8.26
N GLY A 102 22.74 -26.46 8.38
CA GLY A 102 23.90 -25.83 7.74
C GLY A 102 24.52 -24.65 8.50
N ARG A 103 24.18 -24.47 9.81
CA ARG A 103 24.84 -23.47 10.64
C ARG A 103 26.19 -23.99 11.12
N VAL A 104 27.26 -23.29 10.79
CA VAL A 104 28.65 -23.58 11.20
C VAL A 104 28.98 -22.77 12.43
N ILE A 105 29.43 -23.44 13.47
CA ILE A 105 29.72 -22.88 14.81
C ILE A 105 31.15 -23.26 15.18
N PRO A 106 31.99 -22.31 15.62
CA PRO A 106 33.36 -22.61 16.04
C PRO A 106 33.39 -23.45 17.33
N ALA A 107 34.39 -24.30 17.46
CA ALA A 107 34.60 -25.11 18.64
C ALA A 107 36.01 -24.92 19.20
N THR A 108 37.07 -24.90 18.35
CA THR A 108 38.44 -24.58 18.75
C THR A 108 39.15 -23.83 17.62
N ASN A 109 40.27 -23.16 17.92
CA ASN A 109 41.10 -22.52 16.90
C ASN A 109 41.68 -23.57 15.94
N GLY A 110 41.66 -23.25 14.64
CA GLY A 110 42.23 -24.13 13.61
C GLY A 110 41.59 -23.93 12.25
N SER A 111 41.98 -24.80 11.30
CA SER A 111 41.42 -24.84 9.97
C SER A 111 40.96 -26.25 9.61
N THR A 112 39.84 -26.39 8.97
CA THR A 112 39.28 -27.68 8.54
C THR A 112 38.47 -27.50 7.23
N GLU A 113 37.90 -28.57 6.72
CA GLU A 113 36.95 -28.54 5.63
C GLU A 113 35.62 -29.17 6.08
N ILE A 114 34.53 -28.63 5.58
CA ILE A 114 33.21 -29.23 5.63
C ILE A 114 32.90 -29.84 4.26
N VAL A 115 32.47 -31.08 4.25
CA VAL A 115 31.96 -31.75 3.04
C VAL A 115 30.45 -31.81 3.16
N ALA A 116 29.75 -31.13 2.23
CA ALA A 116 28.30 -31.24 2.09
C ALA A 116 27.99 -32.21 0.92
N SER A 117 27.17 -33.23 1.16
CA SER A 117 26.88 -34.26 0.17
C SER A 117 25.37 -34.51 0.03
N TYR A 118 24.92 -34.71 -1.21
CA TYR A 118 23.56 -35.12 -1.58
C TYR A 118 23.63 -36.19 -2.69
N GLY A 119 23.31 -37.41 -2.32
CA GLY A 119 23.55 -38.57 -3.20
C GLY A 119 25.04 -38.74 -3.54
N ASP A 120 25.34 -38.75 -4.84
CA ASP A 120 26.72 -38.87 -5.39
C ASP A 120 27.43 -37.49 -5.52
N LYS A 121 26.72 -36.39 -5.30
CA LYS A 121 27.29 -35.05 -5.42
C LYS A 121 27.83 -34.58 -4.07
N SER A 122 29.00 -33.96 -4.10
CA SER A 122 29.57 -33.35 -2.91
C SER A 122 30.31 -32.06 -3.23
N ILE A 123 30.40 -31.17 -2.24
CA ILE A 123 31.15 -29.92 -2.33
C ILE A 123 31.95 -29.73 -1.04
N ARG A 124 33.19 -29.22 -1.15
CA ARG A 124 34.06 -28.93 -0.01
C ARG A 124 34.08 -27.45 0.30
N ILE A 125 34.02 -27.11 1.57
CA ILE A 125 33.98 -25.76 2.07
C ILE A 125 35.12 -25.58 3.08
N PRO A 126 36.16 -24.81 2.75
CA PRO A 126 37.24 -24.48 3.69
C PRO A 126 36.72 -23.61 4.84
N VAL A 127 37.08 -23.94 6.06
CA VAL A 127 36.69 -23.21 7.26
C VAL A 127 37.91 -22.93 8.12
N ALA A 128 38.05 -21.70 8.58
CA ALA A 128 39.04 -21.29 9.55
C ALA A 128 38.34 -20.66 10.77
N ALA A 129 38.76 -21.04 11.96
CA ALA A 129 38.30 -20.49 13.23
C ALA A 129 39.48 -19.96 14.03
N SER A 130 39.33 -18.75 14.58
CA SER A 130 40.39 -18.09 15.35
C SER A 130 39.80 -17.40 16.57
N GLN A 131 40.61 -17.24 17.62
CA GLN A 131 40.26 -16.54 18.85
C GLN A 131 39.01 -17.13 19.56
N VAL A 132 38.75 -18.42 19.37
CA VAL A 132 37.51 -19.06 19.85
C VAL A 132 37.46 -19.08 21.38
N ASP A 133 38.63 -19.29 22.03
CA ASP A 133 38.73 -19.36 23.48
C ASP A 133 38.95 -17.99 24.12
N GLU A 134 39.01 -16.93 23.33
CA GLU A 134 39.20 -15.56 23.81
C GLU A 134 37.84 -14.92 24.15
N ASN A 135 37.80 -14.22 25.28
CA ASN A 135 36.66 -13.36 25.60
C ASN A 135 36.75 -12.05 24.83
N LEU A 136 36.38 -12.07 23.56
CA LEU A 136 36.37 -10.88 22.72
C LEU A 136 35.44 -9.82 23.32
N PRO A 137 35.82 -8.51 23.22
CA PRO A 137 34.97 -7.42 23.68
C PRO A 137 33.62 -7.43 22.98
N ILE A 138 32.56 -7.20 23.74
CA ILE A 138 31.20 -7.10 23.21
C ILE A 138 30.86 -5.63 23.03
N ASN A 139 30.45 -5.27 21.83
CA ASN A 139 29.92 -3.94 21.53
C ASN A 139 28.41 -3.94 21.76
N PHE A 140 27.92 -3.01 22.58
CA PHE A 140 26.50 -2.91 22.92
C PHE A 140 25.60 -2.67 21.68
N ALA A 141 25.98 -1.68 20.84
CA ALA A 141 25.20 -1.32 19.67
C ALA A 141 25.17 -2.44 18.62
N ASN A 142 26.32 -3.12 18.38
CA ASN A 142 26.43 -4.13 17.32
C ASN A 142 25.89 -5.51 17.74
N GLN A 143 25.92 -5.85 19.02
CA GLN A 143 25.68 -7.23 19.44
C GLN A 143 24.48 -7.36 20.42
N ILE A 144 24.27 -6.40 21.31
CA ILE A 144 23.23 -6.48 22.34
C ILE A 144 21.92 -5.87 21.86
N VAL A 145 21.95 -4.65 21.29
CA VAL A 145 20.74 -3.97 20.77
C VAL A 145 20.00 -4.81 19.73
N PRO A 146 20.66 -5.48 18.75
CA PRO A 146 19.98 -6.34 17.80
C PRO A 146 19.23 -7.52 18.44
N ILE A 147 19.71 -8.06 19.56
CA ILE A 147 18.99 -9.10 20.30
C ILE A 147 17.67 -8.56 20.84
N PHE A 148 17.65 -7.35 21.39
CA PHE A 148 16.41 -6.73 21.87
C PHE A 148 15.42 -6.46 20.73
N THR A 149 15.93 -6.06 19.57
CA THR A 149 15.11 -5.82 18.37
C THR A 149 14.49 -7.10 17.86
N LYS A 150 15.30 -8.15 17.71
CA LYS A 150 14.84 -9.47 17.25
C LYS A 150 13.79 -10.09 18.15
N LEU A 151 13.97 -9.98 19.46
CA LEU A 151 13.06 -10.54 20.45
C LEU A 151 11.86 -9.61 20.75
N GLY A 152 11.77 -8.46 20.08
CA GLY A 152 10.68 -7.50 20.23
C GLY A 152 10.68 -6.73 21.55
N CYS A 153 11.79 -6.74 22.31
CA CYS A 153 11.88 -6.05 23.61
C CYS A 153 11.72 -4.53 23.46
N ASN A 154 12.26 -3.97 22.37
CA ASN A 154 12.21 -2.55 22.02
C ASN A 154 11.12 -2.22 20.97
N SER A 155 10.12 -3.08 20.81
CA SER A 155 8.96 -2.81 19.94
C SER A 155 8.01 -1.78 20.58
N GLY A 156 7.14 -1.17 19.75
CA GLY A 156 6.14 -0.20 20.19
C GLY A 156 5.09 -0.75 21.18
N GLY A 157 4.90 -2.04 21.26
CA GLY A 157 4.05 -2.70 22.26
C GLY A 157 4.76 -2.97 23.58
N CYS A 158 6.10 -2.91 23.61
CA CYS A 158 6.95 -3.22 24.77
C CYS A 158 7.68 -1.97 25.25
N HIS A 159 9.01 -2.08 25.49
CA HIS A 159 9.80 -0.98 26.05
C HIS A 159 10.12 0.14 25.05
N GLY A 160 9.89 -0.07 23.74
CA GLY A 160 10.08 0.95 22.69
C GLY A 160 8.93 1.95 22.55
N LYS A 161 7.82 1.81 23.29
CA LYS A 161 6.74 2.82 23.24
C LYS A 161 7.17 4.11 23.96
N ALA A 162 6.54 5.24 23.61
CA ALA A 162 6.91 6.56 24.11
C ALA A 162 6.98 6.67 25.64
N SER A 163 6.11 5.94 26.38
CA SER A 163 6.11 5.91 27.85
C SER A 163 6.98 4.79 28.45
N GLY A 164 7.54 3.90 27.66
CA GLY A 164 8.18 2.66 28.13
C GLY A 164 7.20 1.74 28.85
N GLN A 165 7.72 0.80 29.63
CA GLN A 165 6.95 -0.11 30.51
C GLN A 165 7.56 -0.11 31.91
N ASN A 166 6.76 0.18 32.93
CA ASN A 166 7.18 0.18 34.33
C ASN A 166 8.48 0.97 34.63
N GLY A 167 8.61 2.17 34.04
CA GLY A 167 9.79 3.02 34.21
C GLY A 167 11.05 2.53 33.49
N PHE A 168 10.91 1.60 32.53
CA PHE A 168 11.97 1.22 31.61
C PHE A 168 11.55 1.50 30.18
N LYS A 169 12.25 2.43 29.55
CA LYS A 169 12.08 2.83 28.16
C LYS A 169 13.42 2.66 27.46
N ILE A 170 13.39 2.10 26.26
CA ILE A 170 14.48 2.09 25.29
C ILE A 170 13.99 2.60 23.95
N SER A 171 14.88 2.95 23.05
CA SER A 171 14.51 3.48 21.74
C SER A 171 13.77 2.43 20.91
N LEU A 172 12.80 2.87 20.12
CA LEU A 172 12.05 1.98 19.24
C LEU A 172 13.02 1.32 18.25
N LEU A 173 13.06 -0.01 18.22
CA LEU A 173 13.93 -0.82 17.35
C LEU A 173 15.44 -0.53 17.49
N GLY A 174 15.87 0.06 18.60
CA GLY A 174 17.29 0.27 18.92
C GLY A 174 17.97 1.39 18.12
N PHE A 175 17.24 2.42 17.71
CA PHE A 175 17.80 3.52 16.89
C PHE A 175 18.70 4.49 17.65
N GLU A 176 18.65 4.49 18.98
CA GLU A 176 19.46 5.33 19.84
C GLU A 176 20.22 4.49 20.87
N PRO A 177 21.24 3.74 20.44
CA PRO A 177 21.98 2.82 21.32
C PRO A 177 22.56 3.48 22.56
N GLU A 178 23.01 4.75 22.43
CA GLU A 178 23.57 5.52 23.57
C GLU A 178 22.49 5.76 24.64
N THR A 179 21.30 6.16 24.21
CA THR A 179 20.17 6.38 25.12
C THR A 179 19.71 5.07 25.74
N ASP A 180 19.65 4.01 24.95
CA ASP A 180 19.30 2.66 25.40
C ASP A 180 20.27 2.12 26.46
N TYR A 181 21.55 2.37 26.25
CA TYR A 181 22.59 1.99 27.20
C TYR A 181 22.42 2.73 28.53
N VAL A 182 22.21 4.05 28.49
CA VAL A 182 21.97 4.85 29.68
C VAL A 182 20.74 4.33 30.45
N ALA A 183 19.63 4.12 29.72
CA ALA A 183 18.39 3.62 30.30
C ALA A 183 18.57 2.25 30.95
N LEU A 184 19.33 1.34 30.31
CA LEU A 184 19.53 -0.01 30.80
C LEU A 184 20.54 -0.13 31.96
N VAL A 185 21.68 0.54 31.79
CA VAL A 185 22.85 0.32 32.67
C VAL A 185 22.92 1.35 33.80
N LYS A 186 22.57 2.63 33.53
CA LYS A 186 22.82 3.73 34.49
C LYS A 186 21.56 4.18 35.23
N GLU A 187 20.40 4.17 34.58
CA GLU A 187 19.16 4.62 35.22
C GLU A 187 18.67 3.69 36.34
N ALA A 188 17.76 4.20 37.15
CA ALA A 188 17.15 3.50 38.28
C ALA A 188 18.18 2.85 39.22
N ARG A 189 19.33 3.53 39.42
CA ARG A 189 20.48 3.08 40.27
C ARG A 189 21.04 1.73 39.80
N GLY A 190 21.05 1.45 38.51
CA GLY A 190 21.58 0.24 37.91
C GLY A 190 20.86 -1.06 38.28
N ARG A 191 19.63 -0.98 38.83
CA ARG A 191 18.90 -2.18 39.33
C ARG A 191 18.65 -3.24 38.26
N ARG A 192 18.84 -2.93 36.99
CA ARG A 192 18.56 -3.86 35.89
C ARG A 192 19.71 -4.80 35.61
N ILE A 193 20.91 -4.41 36.00
CA ILE A 193 22.17 -5.11 35.73
C ILE A 193 22.86 -5.49 37.03
N GLN A 194 23.28 -6.75 37.15
CA GLN A 194 24.03 -7.28 38.27
C GLN A 194 25.32 -7.93 37.76
N THR A 195 26.41 -7.17 37.73
CA THR A 195 27.68 -7.63 37.11
C THR A 195 28.38 -8.72 37.89
N SER A 196 28.22 -8.75 39.23
CA SER A 196 28.80 -9.78 40.10
C SER A 196 28.10 -11.15 40.05
N SER A 197 26.84 -11.14 39.58
CA SER A 197 26.04 -12.36 39.36
C SER A 197 25.14 -12.14 38.16
N PRO A 198 25.66 -12.22 36.93
CA PRO A 198 25.01 -11.80 35.71
C PRO A 198 23.64 -12.46 35.50
N GLU A 199 23.49 -13.74 35.80
CA GLU A 199 22.26 -14.53 35.70
C GLU A 199 21.13 -14.01 36.59
N HIS A 200 21.45 -13.28 37.66
CA HIS A 200 20.50 -12.63 38.58
C HIS A 200 20.23 -11.17 38.22
N SER A 201 20.73 -10.72 37.09
CA SER A 201 20.32 -9.42 36.54
C SER A 201 18.83 -9.43 36.25
N LEU A 202 18.09 -8.38 36.70
CA LEU A 202 16.65 -8.25 36.44
C LEU A 202 16.35 -8.32 34.95
N LEU A 203 17.25 -7.81 34.10
CA LEU A 203 17.19 -7.94 32.64
C LEU A 203 17.04 -9.40 32.21
N LEU A 204 17.93 -10.28 32.66
CA LEU A 204 17.95 -11.70 32.29
C LEU A 204 16.84 -12.50 32.97
N GLU A 205 16.58 -12.24 34.26
CA GLU A 205 15.49 -12.94 34.99
C GLU A 205 14.13 -12.67 34.37
N LYS A 206 13.82 -11.41 33.97
CA LYS A 206 12.58 -11.07 33.27
C LYS A 206 12.53 -11.63 31.87
N ALA A 207 13.61 -11.51 31.11
CA ALA A 207 13.67 -12.03 29.75
C ALA A 207 13.52 -13.55 29.68
N ALA A 208 14.11 -14.28 30.67
CA ALA A 208 13.99 -15.74 30.80
C ALA A 208 12.68 -16.20 31.48
N GLY A 209 11.84 -15.29 31.97
CA GLY A 209 10.58 -15.63 32.64
C GLY A 209 10.77 -16.21 34.06
N VAL A 210 11.95 -16.03 34.68
CA VAL A 210 12.22 -16.41 36.08
C VAL A 210 11.42 -15.51 37.02
N VAL A 211 11.34 -14.22 36.69
CA VAL A 211 10.52 -13.24 37.38
C VAL A 211 9.38 -12.83 36.41
N ALA A 212 8.18 -12.65 36.95
CA ALA A 212 7.00 -12.27 36.18
C ALA A 212 7.25 -11.08 35.25
N HIS A 213 6.96 -11.24 33.95
CA HIS A 213 7.21 -10.29 32.89
C HIS A 213 5.98 -10.17 32.00
N GLY A 214 5.40 -8.98 31.90
CA GLY A 214 4.20 -8.71 31.08
C GLY A 214 4.39 -9.01 29.60
N GLY A 215 5.64 -8.96 29.09
CA GLY A 215 6.01 -9.35 27.73
C GLY A 215 6.19 -10.86 27.51
N GLY A 216 5.95 -11.68 28.53
CA GLY A 216 6.22 -13.12 28.49
C GLY A 216 7.73 -13.47 28.50
N ARG A 217 8.02 -14.75 28.33
CA ARG A 217 9.42 -15.24 28.20
C ARG A 217 9.94 -14.88 26.81
N LYS A 218 11.11 -14.27 26.73
CA LYS A 218 11.77 -13.81 25.50
C LYS A 218 13.04 -14.57 25.15
N MET A 219 13.72 -15.13 26.16
CA MET A 219 14.98 -15.89 26.01
C MET A 219 14.90 -17.22 26.73
N GLU A 220 15.45 -18.26 26.12
CA GLU A 220 15.77 -19.52 26.79
C GLU A 220 17.17 -19.41 27.41
N LYS A 221 17.39 -20.03 28.60
CA LYS A 221 18.67 -19.93 29.31
C LYS A 221 19.85 -20.50 28.52
N ASP A 222 19.61 -21.46 27.64
CA ASP A 222 20.64 -22.07 26.79
C ASP A 222 20.79 -21.41 25.43
N SER A 223 19.94 -20.42 25.10
CA SER A 223 20.03 -19.73 23.81
C SER A 223 21.31 -18.91 23.69
N ASP A 224 21.75 -18.71 22.45
CA ASP A 224 22.95 -17.92 22.17
C ASP A 224 22.75 -16.45 22.60
N GLU A 225 21.53 -15.92 22.44
CA GLU A 225 21.15 -14.57 22.88
C GLU A 225 21.31 -14.41 24.40
N TYR A 226 20.84 -15.39 25.20
CA TYR A 226 20.97 -15.35 26.64
C TYR A 226 22.43 -15.42 27.07
N LYS A 227 23.22 -16.35 26.49
CA LYS A 227 24.65 -16.52 26.78
C LYS A 227 25.45 -15.26 26.48
N LEU A 228 25.17 -14.61 25.32
CA LEU A 228 25.87 -13.40 24.94
C LEU A 228 25.52 -12.23 25.85
N VAL A 229 24.23 -12.02 26.20
CA VAL A 229 23.83 -10.96 27.13
C VAL A 229 24.40 -11.22 28.53
N ARG A 230 24.40 -12.48 29.01
CA ARG A 230 24.99 -12.84 30.28
C ARG A 230 26.51 -12.56 30.34
N ARG A 231 27.23 -12.93 29.26
CA ARG A 231 28.67 -12.63 29.13
C ARG A 231 28.95 -11.13 29.10
N TRP A 232 28.12 -10.36 28.36
CA TRP A 232 28.22 -8.91 28.33
C TRP A 232 28.05 -8.29 29.74
N VAL A 233 27.02 -8.73 30.47
CA VAL A 233 26.79 -8.27 31.86
C VAL A 233 28.00 -8.64 32.74
N GLY A 234 28.51 -9.88 32.66
CA GLY A 234 29.67 -10.33 33.42
C GLY A 234 30.97 -9.60 33.09
N ALA A 235 31.09 -9.07 31.87
CA ALA A 235 32.21 -8.23 31.47
C ALA A 235 32.09 -6.76 31.95
N GLY A 236 31.11 -6.45 32.82
CA GLY A 236 30.87 -5.10 33.32
C GLY A 236 29.92 -4.27 32.45
N ALA A 237 29.19 -4.89 31.54
CA ALA A 237 28.24 -4.27 30.61
C ALA A 237 28.86 -3.10 29.82
N PRO A 238 29.96 -3.29 29.09
CA PRO A 238 30.62 -2.22 28.35
C PRO A 238 29.73 -1.72 27.21
N TYR A 239 29.80 -0.41 26.90
CA TYR A 239 29.17 0.15 25.70
C TYR A 239 29.91 -0.22 24.41
N GLY A 240 31.22 -0.24 24.46
CA GLY A 240 32.16 -0.31 23.34
C GLY A 240 33.02 0.96 23.30
N LYS A 241 33.84 1.09 22.28
CA LYS A 241 34.73 2.23 22.01
C LYS A 241 34.26 3.00 20.81
N GLU A 242 34.56 4.29 20.74
CA GLU A 242 34.27 5.13 19.53
C GLU A 242 34.98 4.64 18.27
N THR A 243 36.08 3.90 18.44
CA THR A 243 36.86 3.31 17.33
C THR A 243 36.33 1.94 16.89
N ASP A 244 35.31 1.40 17.55
CA ASP A 244 34.75 0.12 17.16
C ASP A 244 34.09 0.23 15.79
N PRO A 245 34.13 -0.83 14.97
CA PRO A 245 33.52 -0.82 13.64
C PRO A 245 31.99 -0.60 13.72
N THR A 246 31.46 0.18 12.80
CA THR A 246 30.01 0.42 12.64
C THR A 246 29.51 -0.16 11.35
N VAL A 247 28.22 -0.54 11.30
CA VAL A 247 27.60 -1.14 10.11
C VAL A 247 27.44 -0.08 9.02
N THR A 248 28.00 -0.33 7.84
CA THR A 248 27.89 0.54 6.67
C THR A 248 26.77 0.13 5.73
N LYS A 249 26.53 -1.20 5.62
CA LYS A 249 25.44 -1.77 4.80
C LYS A 249 25.11 -3.19 5.26
N VAL A 250 23.94 -3.65 4.85
CA VAL A 250 23.51 -5.05 5.00
C VAL A 250 23.33 -5.65 3.60
N SER A 251 23.67 -6.93 3.43
CA SER A 251 23.40 -7.68 2.19
C SER A 251 22.72 -9.02 2.52
N ILE A 252 22.01 -9.58 1.55
CA ILE A 252 21.28 -10.86 1.67
C ILE A 252 21.66 -11.78 0.52
N TYR A 253 21.76 -13.07 0.79
CA TYR A 253 21.99 -14.08 -0.25
C TYR A 253 21.07 -15.29 -0.06
N PRO A 254 20.39 -15.74 -1.13
CA PRO A 254 20.22 -15.04 -2.41
C PRO A 254 19.32 -13.80 -2.26
N GLU A 255 19.40 -12.84 -3.19
CA GLU A 255 18.51 -11.68 -3.21
C GLU A 255 17.13 -12.00 -3.81
N HIS A 256 17.12 -12.96 -4.74
CA HIS A 256 15.91 -13.40 -5.44
C HIS A 256 15.95 -14.91 -5.71
N ARG A 257 14.77 -15.53 -5.64
CA ARG A 257 14.61 -16.94 -6.01
C ARG A 257 13.23 -17.20 -6.63
N VAL A 258 13.23 -17.96 -7.73
CA VAL A 258 12.01 -18.58 -8.23
C VAL A 258 11.81 -19.89 -7.47
N MET A 259 10.70 -20.02 -6.77
CA MET A 259 10.42 -21.13 -5.86
C MET A 259 9.14 -21.84 -6.27
N SER A 260 9.09 -23.17 -6.15
CA SER A 260 7.82 -23.89 -6.28
C SER A 260 6.88 -23.54 -5.11
N ARG A 261 5.58 -23.78 -5.29
CA ARG A 261 4.62 -23.70 -4.18
C ARG A 261 4.95 -24.77 -3.14
N ASN A 262 4.65 -24.52 -1.86
CA ASN A 262 4.90 -25.41 -0.72
C ASN A 262 6.37 -25.84 -0.64
N ASN A 263 7.29 -24.91 -0.83
CA ASN A 263 8.75 -25.14 -0.81
C ASN A 263 9.41 -24.21 0.20
N ARG A 264 10.72 -24.36 0.38
CA ARG A 264 11.49 -23.51 1.29
C ARG A 264 12.78 -23.00 0.64
N GLN A 265 13.31 -21.91 1.19
CA GLN A 265 14.61 -21.32 0.88
C GLN A 265 15.22 -20.77 2.15
N GLN A 266 16.39 -21.27 2.53
CA GLN A 266 17.24 -20.61 3.50
C GLN A 266 17.94 -19.44 2.82
N PHE A 267 17.96 -18.26 3.43
CA PHE A 267 18.85 -17.18 3.05
C PHE A 267 19.83 -16.85 4.18
N SER A 268 20.90 -16.14 3.87
CA SER A 268 21.85 -15.57 4.82
C SER A 268 21.93 -14.06 4.68
N VAL A 269 22.13 -13.39 5.82
CA VAL A 269 22.21 -11.92 5.90
C VAL A 269 23.57 -11.53 6.47
N TYR A 270 24.23 -10.57 5.83
CA TYR A 270 25.58 -10.12 6.20
C TYR A 270 25.60 -8.65 6.53
N ALA A 271 26.22 -8.29 7.65
CA ALA A 271 26.59 -6.92 7.98
C ALA A 271 28.01 -6.64 7.49
N HIS A 272 28.20 -5.50 6.83
CA HIS A 272 29.49 -4.99 6.40
C HIS A 272 29.86 -3.80 7.27
N TYR A 273 31.07 -3.81 7.82
CA TYR A 273 31.52 -2.81 8.76
C TYR A 273 32.53 -1.84 8.19
N THR A 274 32.74 -0.71 8.88
CA THR A 274 33.67 0.36 8.47
C THR A 274 35.13 -0.08 8.37
N ASP A 275 35.54 -1.14 9.07
CA ASP A 275 36.89 -1.74 9.00
C ASP A 275 37.04 -2.77 7.87
N GLY A 276 36.01 -2.95 7.04
CA GLY A 276 35.98 -3.92 5.97
C GLY A 276 35.61 -5.35 6.38
N SER A 277 35.40 -5.60 7.67
CA SER A 277 34.93 -6.92 8.15
C SER A 277 33.49 -7.18 7.72
N VAL A 278 33.16 -8.47 7.58
CA VAL A 278 31.82 -8.95 7.22
C VAL A 278 31.42 -10.02 8.22
N GLU A 279 30.23 -9.91 8.77
CA GLU A 279 29.69 -10.82 9.77
C GLU A 279 28.37 -11.41 9.30
N ASP A 280 28.15 -12.69 9.49
CA ASP A 280 26.84 -13.32 9.29
C ASP A 280 25.90 -12.99 10.45
N ILE A 281 24.89 -12.18 10.13
CA ILE A 281 23.89 -11.73 11.10
C ILE A 281 22.54 -12.43 10.94
N THR A 282 22.49 -13.53 10.18
CA THR A 282 21.23 -14.25 9.86
C THR A 282 20.43 -14.58 11.12
N ARG A 283 21.08 -14.91 12.22
CA ARG A 283 20.40 -15.24 13.49
C ARG A 283 20.10 -14.02 14.35
N ARG A 284 20.57 -12.82 13.97
CA ARG A 284 20.38 -11.57 14.72
C ARG A 284 19.44 -10.58 14.02
N ALA A 285 19.23 -10.72 12.73
CA ALA A 285 18.29 -9.90 11.97
C ALA A 285 16.83 -10.23 12.33
N GLN A 286 15.97 -9.22 12.23
CA GLN A 286 14.52 -9.37 12.34
C GLN A 286 13.93 -9.55 10.94
N TYR A 287 12.92 -10.41 10.82
CA TYR A 287 12.30 -10.77 9.53
C TYR A 287 10.79 -10.50 9.53
N ASP A 288 10.28 -10.11 8.36
CA ASP A 288 8.84 -9.97 8.12
C ASP A 288 8.54 -10.19 6.62
N SER A 289 7.33 -10.66 6.30
CA SER A 289 6.86 -10.85 4.92
C SER A 289 5.79 -9.80 4.59
N ASN A 290 5.89 -9.17 3.41
CA ASN A 290 4.88 -8.23 2.93
C ASN A 290 3.60 -8.93 2.43
N ASP A 291 3.67 -10.24 2.10
CA ASP A 291 2.52 -11.05 1.70
C ASP A 291 2.61 -12.46 2.30
N GLN A 292 1.98 -12.62 3.46
CA GLN A 292 1.98 -13.87 4.22
C GLN A 292 1.06 -14.94 3.61
N GLU A 293 0.23 -14.63 2.62
CA GLU A 293 -0.54 -15.62 1.87
C GLU A 293 0.32 -16.35 0.83
N ILE A 294 1.39 -15.71 0.35
CA ILE A 294 2.31 -16.28 -0.65
C ILE A 294 3.52 -16.92 0.03
N ALA A 295 4.17 -16.20 0.97
CA ALA A 295 5.34 -16.71 1.67
C ALA A 295 5.44 -16.19 3.11
N THR A 296 5.92 -17.04 4.00
CA THR A 296 6.24 -16.73 5.40
C THR A 296 7.74 -16.89 5.64
N VAL A 297 8.24 -16.36 6.75
CA VAL A 297 9.63 -16.49 7.16
C VAL A 297 9.73 -16.79 8.66
N ASP A 298 10.65 -17.65 9.04
CA ASP A 298 10.93 -17.93 10.45
C ASP A 298 12.09 -17.08 11.00
N ALA A 299 12.30 -17.16 12.31
CA ALA A 299 13.35 -16.41 12.99
C ALA A 299 14.79 -16.83 12.59
N GLN A 300 14.93 -17.91 11.85
CA GLN A 300 16.19 -18.44 11.34
C GLN A 300 16.49 -18.02 9.90
N GLY A 301 15.56 -17.29 9.24
CA GLY A 301 15.70 -16.87 7.85
C GLY A 301 15.33 -17.98 6.86
N VAL A 302 14.45 -18.91 7.24
CA VAL A 302 13.89 -19.89 6.31
C VAL A 302 12.57 -19.34 5.77
N VAL A 303 12.54 -19.04 4.49
CA VAL A 303 11.31 -18.66 3.77
C VAL A 303 10.56 -19.92 3.37
N ARG A 304 9.24 -19.93 3.58
CA ARG A 304 8.33 -21.00 3.15
C ARG A 304 7.27 -20.41 2.23
N THR A 305 7.23 -20.89 1.01
CA THR A 305 6.16 -20.55 0.06
C THR A 305 4.91 -21.37 0.36
N LEU A 306 3.74 -20.79 0.14
CA LEU A 306 2.45 -21.43 0.36
C LEU A 306 1.77 -21.84 -0.96
N GLY A 307 0.45 -22.03 -0.92
CA GLY A 307 -0.33 -22.55 -2.06
C GLY A 307 -0.64 -21.53 -3.17
N LEU A 308 -0.40 -20.22 -2.95
CA LEU A 308 -0.68 -19.20 -3.94
C LEU A 308 0.53 -18.91 -4.83
N SER A 309 0.27 -18.57 -6.09
CA SER A 309 1.27 -18.03 -7.01
C SER A 309 1.33 -16.51 -6.91
N GLY A 310 2.50 -15.92 -7.12
CA GLY A 310 2.72 -14.48 -7.05
C GLY A 310 4.13 -14.12 -6.59
N GLU A 311 4.29 -12.95 -6.05
CA GLU A 311 5.55 -12.49 -5.46
C GLU A 311 5.37 -12.06 -4.01
N ALA A 312 6.36 -12.41 -3.19
CA ALA A 312 6.48 -11.94 -1.83
C ALA A 312 7.89 -11.39 -1.58
N ALA A 313 7.97 -10.30 -0.83
CA ALA A 313 9.21 -9.72 -0.36
C ALA A 313 9.38 -10.00 1.14
N ILE A 314 10.50 -10.61 1.49
CA ILE A 314 10.86 -10.88 2.87
C ILE A 314 11.88 -9.83 3.32
N MET A 315 11.48 -8.98 4.23
CA MET A 315 12.35 -7.98 4.84
C MET A 315 13.33 -8.64 5.82
N ALA A 316 14.58 -8.23 5.76
CA ALA A 316 15.57 -8.43 6.82
C ALA A 316 16.01 -7.07 7.36
N ARG A 317 15.91 -6.88 8.66
CA ARG A 317 16.32 -5.65 9.35
C ARG A 317 17.45 -5.92 10.33
N TYR A 318 18.45 -5.03 10.31
CA TYR A 318 19.53 -5.00 11.27
C TYR A 318 20.05 -3.56 11.47
N GLN A 319 20.03 -3.04 12.70
CA GLN A 319 20.56 -1.72 13.07
C GLN A 319 20.11 -0.58 12.15
N GLY A 320 18.81 -0.45 11.89
CA GLY A 320 18.30 0.60 11.03
C GLY A 320 18.49 0.37 9.52
N ASN A 321 19.26 -0.63 9.12
CA ASN A 321 19.36 -1.06 7.73
C ASN A 321 18.25 -2.08 7.40
N VAL A 322 17.67 -1.95 6.21
CA VAL A 322 16.67 -2.88 5.69
C VAL A 322 17.09 -3.38 4.31
N ILE A 323 16.86 -4.66 4.06
CA ILE A 323 17.05 -5.30 2.77
C ILE A 323 15.97 -6.35 2.56
N THR A 324 15.72 -6.75 1.32
CA THR A 324 14.69 -7.75 1.00
C THR A 324 15.23 -8.92 0.21
N PHE A 325 14.74 -10.11 0.56
CA PHE A 325 14.75 -11.29 -0.32
C PHE A 325 13.44 -11.32 -1.10
N ARG A 326 13.49 -11.57 -2.40
CA ARG A 326 12.30 -11.67 -3.25
C ARG A 326 12.03 -13.12 -3.65
N ALA A 327 10.84 -13.63 -3.30
CA ALA A 327 10.34 -14.94 -3.71
C ALA A 327 9.34 -14.75 -4.85
N THR A 328 9.64 -15.35 -6.03
CA THR A 328 8.69 -15.48 -7.14
C THR A 328 8.16 -16.90 -7.13
N VAL A 329 6.84 -17.07 -7.01
CA VAL A 329 6.17 -18.38 -6.90
C VAL A 329 5.28 -18.62 -8.12
N PRO A 330 5.77 -19.32 -9.14
CA PRO A 330 4.97 -19.69 -10.31
C PRO A 330 3.83 -20.64 -9.95
N LEU A 331 2.80 -20.66 -10.81
CA LEU A 331 1.66 -21.58 -10.67
C LEU A 331 2.08 -23.06 -10.71
N GLY A 332 3.19 -23.38 -11.41
CA GLY A 332 3.79 -24.72 -11.43
C GLY A 332 2.92 -25.78 -12.14
N GLN A 333 2.01 -25.34 -12.99
CA GLN A 333 1.17 -26.21 -13.83
C GLN A 333 1.57 -26.05 -15.30
N LYS A 334 1.41 -27.12 -16.08
CA LYS A 334 1.61 -27.02 -17.53
C LYS A 334 0.49 -26.16 -18.12
N THR A 335 0.86 -25.02 -18.70
CA THR A 335 -0.07 -24.12 -19.37
C THR A 335 -0.23 -24.47 -20.85
N PRO A 336 -1.41 -24.23 -21.45
CA PRO A 336 -1.55 -24.24 -22.89
C PRO A 336 -0.66 -23.16 -23.52
N ALA A 337 -0.27 -23.34 -24.79
CA ALA A 337 0.39 -22.27 -25.53
C ALA A 337 -0.60 -21.13 -25.78
N TRP A 338 -0.18 -19.91 -25.51
CA TRP A 338 -0.96 -18.71 -25.78
C TRP A 338 -0.08 -17.62 -26.39
N GLN A 339 -0.71 -16.73 -27.14
CA GLN A 339 -0.06 -15.54 -27.69
C GLN A 339 -0.82 -14.30 -27.23
N PHE A 340 -0.08 -13.25 -26.90
CA PHE A 340 -0.64 -11.98 -26.47
C PHE A 340 0.07 -10.86 -27.23
N PRO A 341 -0.59 -10.25 -28.24
CA PRO A 341 -0.01 -9.16 -28.98
C PRO A 341 0.24 -7.94 -28.08
N ASN A 342 1.42 -7.37 -28.17
CA ASN A 342 1.79 -6.17 -27.42
C ASN A 342 1.26 -4.95 -28.17
N GLN A 343 0.19 -4.36 -27.70
CA GLN A 343 -0.40 -3.12 -28.26
C GLN A 343 0.27 -1.88 -27.67
N THR A 344 0.59 -1.95 -26.38
CA THR A 344 1.33 -0.89 -25.67
C THR A 344 2.49 -1.51 -24.87
N VAL A 345 3.30 -0.65 -24.26
CA VAL A 345 4.38 -1.07 -23.36
C VAL A 345 3.86 -1.88 -22.16
N VAL A 346 2.63 -1.66 -21.75
CA VAL A 346 1.95 -2.40 -20.68
C VAL A 346 1.91 -3.89 -21.03
N ASP A 347 1.45 -4.23 -22.23
CA ASP A 347 1.25 -5.60 -22.66
C ASP A 347 2.56 -6.40 -22.70
N LYS A 348 3.66 -5.73 -23.03
CA LYS A 348 5.00 -6.34 -23.05
C LYS A 348 5.38 -6.87 -21.67
N PHE A 349 5.23 -6.05 -20.64
CA PHE A 349 5.68 -6.41 -19.30
C PHE A 349 4.67 -7.28 -18.53
N THR A 350 3.37 -7.09 -18.76
CA THR A 350 2.35 -7.97 -18.16
C THR A 350 2.42 -9.37 -18.76
N SER A 351 2.54 -9.50 -20.10
CA SER A 351 2.65 -10.82 -20.75
C SER A 351 3.92 -11.56 -20.37
N GLN A 352 5.05 -10.85 -20.18
CA GLN A 352 6.27 -11.46 -19.67
C GLN A 352 6.05 -11.99 -18.24
N LYS A 353 5.45 -11.17 -17.36
CA LYS A 353 5.15 -11.56 -15.99
C LYS A 353 4.24 -12.79 -15.92
N TRP A 354 3.23 -12.90 -16.78
CA TRP A 354 2.37 -14.08 -16.85
C TRP A 354 3.13 -15.33 -17.27
N LYS A 355 4.08 -15.23 -18.22
CA LYS A 355 4.95 -16.34 -18.59
C LYS A 355 5.81 -16.79 -17.41
N ASP A 356 6.41 -15.84 -16.69
CA ASP A 356 7.29 -16.12 -15.54
C ASP A 356 6.52 -16.80 -14.40
N LEU A 357 5.24 -16.42 -14.21
CA LEU A 357 4.36 -17.00 -13.19
C LEU A 357 3.58 -18.23 -13.66
N GLY A 358 3.64 -18.58 -14.95
CA GLY A 358 2.84 -19.67 -15.51
C GLY A 358 1.34 -19.39 -15.51
N LEU A 359 0.95 -18.13 -15.71
CA LEU A 359 -0.42 -17.70 -15.81
C LEU A 359 -0.88 -17.66 -17.28
N VAL A 360 -2.18 -17.84 -17.50
CA VAL A 360 -2.83 -17.65 -18.80
C VAL A 360 -3.77 -16.46 -18.69
N PRO A 361 -3.65 -15.44 -19.55
CA PRO A 361 -4.56 -14.31 -19.51
C PRO A 361 -5.99 -14.72 -19.87
N SER A 362 -6.96 -13.98 -19.35
CA SER A 362 -8.35 -14.10 -19.80
C SER A 362 -8.51 -13.58 -21.23
N ASP A 363 -9.61 -13.93 -21.88
CA ASP A 363 -9.98 -13.39 -23.18
C ASP A 363 -10.23 -11.89 -23.11
N LEU A 364 -10.30 -11.23 -24.26
CA LEU A 364 -10.74 -9.83 -24.32
C LEU A 364 -12.21 -9.71 -23.93
N SER A 365 -12.55 -8.61 -23.25
CA SER A 365 -13.93 -8.29 -22.92
C SER A 365 -14.75 -8.02 -24.19
N ALA A 366 -16.05 -8.40 -24.14
CA ALA A 366 -17.00 -8.03 -25.17
C ALA A 366 -17.11 -6.50 -25.29
N ASP A 367 -17.47 -6.00 -26.47
CA ASP A 367 -17.57 -4.57 -26.74
C ASP A 367 -18.56 -3.84 -25.80
N ALA A 368 -19.66 -4.47 -25.45
CA ALA A 368 -20.63 -3.93 -24.48
C ALA A 368 -20.01 -3.73 -23.08
N THR A 369 -19.23 -4.71 -22.62
CA THR A 369 -18.49 -4.61 -21.35
C THR A 369 -17.39 -3.56 -21.44
N PHE A 370 -16.66 -3.52 -22.56
CA PHE A 370 -15.58 -2.54 -22.77
C PHE A 370 -16.12 -1.10 -22.75
N VAL A 371 -17.20 -0.81 -23.49
CA VAL A 371 -17.76 0.55 -23.54
C VAL A 371 -18.26 1.01 -22.16
N ARG A 372 -18.96 0.13 -21.41
CA ARG A 372 -19.39 0.45 -20.05
C ARG A 372 -18.20 0.73 -19.12
N ARG A 373 -17.22 -0.15 -19.14
CA ARG A 373 -15.98 -0.02 -18.33
C ARG A 373 -15.28 1.30 -18.61
N LEU A 374 -15.10 1.60 -19.90
CA LEU A 374 -14.36 2.80 -20.32
C LEU A 374 -15.07 4.10 -19.89
N PHE A 375 -16.41 4.17 -20.06
CA PHE A 375 -17.16 5.33 -19.58
C PHE A 375 -17.04 5.52 -18.07
N LEU A 376 -17.22 4.44 -17.30
CA LEU A 376 -17.10 4.49 -15.85
C LEU A 376 -15.68 4.87 -15.37
N ASP A 377 -14.64 4.37 -16.04
CA ASP A 377 -13.25 4.60 -15.64
C ASP A 377 -12.71 5.95 -16.11
N LEU A 378 -13.17 6.49 -17.24
CA LEU A 378 -12.69 7.77 -17.75
C LEU A 378 -13.59 8.94 -17.35
N THR A 379 -14.90 8.74 -17.23
CA THR A 379 -15.86 9.84 -17.06
C THR A 379 -16.74 9.73 -15.82
N GLY A 380 -16.66 8.61 -15.10
CA GLY A 380 -17.53 8.36 -13.95
C GLY A 380 -19.02 8.30 -14.30
N THR A 381 -19.38 7.97 -15.56
CA THR A 381 -20.76 7.93 -16.03
C THR A 381 -21.06 6.63 -16.75
N LEU A 382 -22.34 6.29 -16.89
CA LEU A 382 -22.75 5.20 -17.77
C LEU A 382 -22.88 5.71 -19.22
N PRO A 383 -22.61 4.88 -20.23
CA PRO A 383 -22.96 5.22 -21.62
C PRO A 383 -24.48 5.22 -21.79
N THR A 384 -24.98 6.01 -22.73
CA THR A 384 -26.42 5.95 -23.15
C THR A 384 -26.67 4.71 -24.00
N PRO A 385 -27.91 4.19 -24.07
CA PRO A 385 -28.27 3.06 -24.95
C PRO A 385 -27.85 3.29 -26.42
N LYS A 386 -27.99 4.52 -26.91
CA LYS A 386 -27.54 4.86 -28.25
C LYS A 386 -26.05 4.76 -28.43
N GLN A 387 -25.24 5.25 -27.48
CA GLN A 387 -23.78 5.14 -27.53
C GLN A 387 -23.31 3.67 -27.48
N VAL A 388 -23.98 2.83 -26.70
CA VAL A 388 -23.72 1.39 -26.67
C VAL A 388 -24.06 0.75 -28.04
N SER A 389 -25.24 1.00 -28.55
CA SER A 389 -25.70 0.39 -29.82
C SER A 389 -24.83 0.83 -31.01
N ASP A 390 -24.51 2.12 -31.08
CA ASP A 390 -23.63 2.68 -32.12
C ASP A 390 -22.24 2.00 -32.06
N PHE A 391 -21.65 1.88 -30.84
CA PHE A 391 -20.33 1.30 -30.66
C PHE A 391 -20.29 -0.19 -30.97
N VAL A 392 -21.29 -0.95 -30.53
CA VAL A 392 -21.36 -2.39 -30.75
C VAL A 392 -21.56 -2.73 -32.24
N SER A 393 -22.36 -1.92 -32.94
CA SER A 393 -22.62 -2.12 -34.35
C SER A 393 -21.50 -1.63 -35.28
N ASP A 394 -20.61 -0.76 -34.78
CA ASP A 394 -19.46 -0.24 -35.53
C ASP A 394 -18.50 -1.36 -35.91
N LYS A 395 -18.11 -1.45 -37.18
CA LYS A 395 -17.19 -2.43 -37.76
C LYS A 395 -15.75 -1.93 -37.83
N ASP A 396 -15.49 -0.69 -37.44
CA ASP A 396 -14.13 -0.12 -37.45
C ASP A 396 -13.23 -0.85 -36.48
N ALA A 397 -12.11 -1.39 -36.95
CA ALA A 397 -11.12 -2.08 -36.14
C ALA A 397 -10.47 -1.15 -35.06
N GLN A 398 -10.50 0.16 -35.30
CA GLN A 398 -9.96 1.18 -34.39
C GLN A 398 -11.03 1.81 -33.49
N LYS A 399 -12.26 1.31 -33.46
CA LYS A 399 -13.38 1.91 -32.72
C LYS A 399 -13.07 2.08 -31.21
N ARG A 400 -12.36 1.14 -30.59
CA ARG A 400 -11.93 1.22 -29.18
C ARG A 400 -10.98 2.40 -28.97
N ASP A 401 -9.99 2.54 -29.80
CA ASP A 401 -9.00 3.63 -29.74
C ASP A 401 -9.66 5.00 -29.96
N LYS A 402 -10.55 5.11 -30.95
CA LYS A 402 -11.29 6.34 -31.20
C LYS A 402 -12.22 6.75 -30.06
N LEU A 403 -12.84 5.76 -29.40
CA LEU A 403 -13.67 6.03 -28.23
C LEU A 403 -12.82 6.51 -27.04
N ILE A 404 -11.66 5.90 -26.81
CA ILE A 404 -10.72 6.35 -25.78
C ILE A 404 -10.34 7.81 -26.00
N ASP A 405 -9.90 8.15 -27.21
CA ASP A 405 -9.48 9.51 -27.56
C ASP A 405 -10.64 10.52 -27.35
N LYS A 406 -11.84 10.18 -27.79
CA LYS A 406 -13.05 10.99 -27.60
C LYS A 406 -13.39 11.24 -26.14
N LEU A 407 -13.30 10.23 -25.29
CA LEU A 407 -13.64 10.38 -23.86
C LEU A 407 -12.58 11.16 -23.09
N LEU A 408 -11.31 11.06 -23.44
CA LEU A 408 -10.23 11.85 -22.84
C LEU A 408 -10.37 13.36 -23.08
N ASP A 409 -11.03 13.75 -24.17
CA ASP A 409 -11.29 15.16 -24.50
C ASP A 409 -12.67 15.65 -24.02
N SER A 410 -13.43 14.79 -23.33
CA SER A 410 -14.74 15.16 -22.80
C SER A 410 -14.63 15.99 -21.51
N PRO A 411 -15.57 16.93 -21.27
CA PRO A 411 -15.63 17.65 -19.99
C PRO A 411 -15.80 16.71 -18.79
N GLU A 412 -16.47 15.59 -18.97
CA GLU A 412 -16.72 14.58 -17.94
C GLU A 412 -15.41 13.97 -17.40
N TYR A 413 -14.44 13.75 -18.29
CA TYR A 413 -13.10 13.30 -17.90
C TYR A 413 -12.46 14.28 -16.92
N ALA A 414 -12.50 15.56 -17.25
CA ALA A 414 -11.90 16.60 -16.42
C ALA A 414 -12.59 16.70 -15.05
N PHE A 415 -13.92 16.65 -14.98
CA PHE A 415 -14.65 16.66 -13.71
C PHE A 415 -14.37 15.42 -12.87
N PHE A 416 -14.36 14.26 -13.49
CA PHE A 416 -14.15 13.00 -12.75
C PHE A 416 -12.75 12.92 -12.13
N PHE A 417 -11.72 13.26 -12.91
CA PHE A 417 -10.35 13.25 -12.38
C PHE A 417 -10.09 14.45 -11.44
N ALA A 418 -10.78 15.60 -11.64
CA ALA A 418 -10.72 16.68 -10.67
C ALA A 418 -11.28 16.27 -9.30
N ASN A 419 -12.39 15.52 -9.25
CA ASN A 419 -12.93 15.00 -8.01
C ASN A 419 -11.93 14.07 -7.31
N LYS A 420 -11.24 13.19 -8.06
CA LYS A 420 -10.20 12.31 -7.50
C LYS A 420 -9.00 13.08 -6.94
N TRP A 421 -8.51 14.07 -7.68
CA TRP A 421 -7.42 14.92 -7.19
C TRP A 421 -7.86 15.81 -6.02
N ALA A 422 -9.14 16.21 -5.99
CA ALA A 422 -9.69 16.95 -4.85
C ALA A 422 -9.70 16.12 -3.55
N ASP A 423 -9.91 14.80 -3.64
CA ASP A 423 -9.78 13.90 -2.49
C ASP A 423 -8.33 13.90 -1.96
N ILE A 424 -7.37 13.67 -2.85
CA ILE A 424 -5.95 13.53 -2.54
C ILE A 424 -5.36 14.85 -2.00
N LEU A 425 -5.72 15.97 -2.62
CA LEU A 425 -5.29 17.31 -2.24
C LEU A 425 -6.12 17.90 -1.09
N ARG A 426 -7.05 17.14 -0.53
CA ARG A 426 -7.92 17.53 0.59
C ARG A 426 -8.67 18.83 0.34
N VAL A 427 -9.24 18.96 -0.85
CA VAL A 427 -10.05 20.13 -1.21
C VAL A 427 -11.36 20.08 -0.42
N LYS A 428 -11.45 20.83 0.67
CA LYS A 428 -12.59 20.82 1.61
C LYS A 428 -12.88 22.20 2.17
N ARG A 429 -14.13 22.42 2.60
CA ARG A 429 -14.51 23.61 3.34
C ARG A 429 -14.18 23.55 4.84
N GLY A 430 -14.07 22.35 5.39
CA GLY A 430 -13.84 22.11 6.80
C GLY A 430 -15.04 22.42 7.69
N LYS A 431 -14.87 22.30 9.01
CA LYS A 431 -15.94 22.50 10.02
C LYS A 431 -16.57 23.90 10.05
N GLU A 432 -15.91 24.88 9.46
CA GLU A 432 -16.40 26.27 9.34
C GLU A 432 -17.26 26.46 8.08
N GLY A 433 -18.00 25.43 7.65
CA GLY A 433 -18.68 25.30 6.36
C GLY A 433 -19.60 26.44 5.92
N ASN A 434 -19.98 27.34 6.82
CA ASN A 434 -20.81 28.52 6.51
C ASN A 434 -19.97 29.78 6.18
N ASN A 435 -18.62 29.69 6.18
CA ASN A 435 -17.78 30.81 5.77
C ASN A 435 -17.72 30.91 4.23
N VAL A 436 -18.41 31.89 3.69
CA VAL A 436 -18.58 32.10 2.22
C VAL A 436 -17.21 32.25 1.52
N SER A 437 -16.24 32.94 2.13
CA SER A 437 -14.92 33.12 1.51
C SER A 437 -14.15 31.81 1.43
N ARG A 438 -14.29 30.92 2.41
CA ARG A 438 -13.66 29.61 2.41
C ARG A 438 -14.28 28.70 1.34
N ALA A 439 -15.59 28.77 1.19
CA ALA A 439 -16.27 28.08 0.09
C ALA A 439 -15.77 28.56 -1.29
N GLN A 440 -15.64 29.86 -1.51
CA GLN A 440 -15.15 30.42 -2.77
C GLN A 440 -13.73 29.94 -3.10
N GLY A 441 -12.82 29.94 -2.14
CA GLY A 441 -11.46 29.42 -2.32
C GLY A 441 -11.45 27.93 -2.69
N THR A 442 -12.25 27.11 -2.01
CA THR A 442 -12.41 25.68 -2.29
C THR A 442 -12.91 25.44 -3.72
N PHE A 443 -13.96 26.19 -4.13
CA PHE A 443 -14.48 26.11 -5.50
C PHE A 443 -13.45 26.58 -6.55
N ALA A 444 -12.72 27.66 -6.27
CA ALA A 444 -11.68 28.14 -7.16
C ALA A 444 -10.57 27.09 -7.36
N PHE A 445 -10.15 26.43 -6.27
CA PHE A 445 -9.12 25.39 -6.35
C PHE A 445 -9.61 24.14 -7.11
N HIS A 446 -10.84 23.68 -6.84
CA HIS A 446 -11.45 22.58 -7.59
C HIS A 446 -11.55 22.90 -9.10
N ASN A 447 -11.97 24.11 -9.44
CA ASN A 447 -12.03 24.55 -10.84
C ASN A 447 -10.65 24.62 -11.48
N TRP A 448 -9.63 25.11 -10.75
CA TRP A 448 -8.26 25.13 -11.25
C TRP A 448 -7.74 23.71 -11.53
N ILE A 449 -8.01 22.74 -10.63
CA ILE A 449 -7.66 21.33 -10.83
C ILE A 449 -8.36 20.80 -12.10
N ARG A 450 -9.68 21.03 -12.23
CA ARG A 450 -10.45 20.60 -13.41
C ARG A 450 -9.86 21.18 -14.71
N ASP A 451 -9.55 22.45 -14.72
CA ASP A 451 -9.05 23.14 -15.91
C ASP A 451 -7.61 22.67 -16.25
N ALA A 452 -6.79 22.41 -15.25
CA ALA A 452 -5.48 21.80 -15.45
C ALA A 452 -5.57 20.42 -16.11
N ILE A 453 -6.50 19.57 -15.67
CA ILE A 453 -6.75 18.25 -16.25
C ILE A 453 -7.34 18.35 -17.66
N ALA A 454 -8.32 19.23 -17.87
CA ALA A 454 -8.94 19.45 -19.18
C ALA A 454 -7.91 19.82 -20.24
N ASN A 455 -6.97 20.71 -19.87
CA ASN A 455 -5.93 21.23 -20.76
C ASN A 455 -4.66 20.36 -20.79
N ASP A 456 -4.68 19.17 -20.16
CA ASP A 456 -3.54 18.26 -20.03
C ASP A 456 -2.27 18.97 -19.54
N LYS A 457 -2.43 19.82 -18.49
CA LYS A 457 -1.30 20.52 -17.88
C LYS A 457 -0.24 19.51 -17.46
N PRO A 458 1.04 19.69 -17.85
CA PRO A 458 2.11 18.80 -17.41
C PRO A 458 2.11 18.57 -15.89
N TYR A 459 2.21 17.32 -15.45
CA TYR A 459 2.06 16.98 -14.04
C TYR A 459 3.15 17.61 -13.15
N ASP A 460 4.35 17.75 -13.67
CA ASP A 460 5.45 18.46 -13.00
C ASP A 460 5.12 19.95 -12.79
N GLU A 461 4.52 20.62 -13.79
CA GLU A 461 4.04 21.99 -13.64
C GLU A 461 2.84 22.09 -12.70
N PHE A 462 1.92 21.10 -12.75
CA PHE A 462 0.78 21.03 -11.83
C PHE A 462 1.26 20.99 -10.36
N VAL A 463 2.25 20.16 -10.08
CA VAL A 463 2.84 20.06 -8.72
C VAL A 463 3.64 21.30 -8.36
N ARG A 464 4.36 21.88 -9.31
CA ARG A 464 5.10 23.14 -9.13
C ARG A 464 4.17 24.29 -8.74
N ASP A 465 3.04 24.42 -9.40
CA ASP A 465 2.05 25.45 -9.09
C ASP A 465 1.43 25.28 -7.69
N ILE A 466 1.23 24.04 -7.23
CA ILE A 466 0.68 23.76 -5.91
C ILE A 466 1.73 24.05 -4.82
N LEU A 467 2.92 23.46 -4.94
CA LEU A 467 3.95 23.60 -3.90
C LEU A 467 4.58 24.99 -3.87
N GLY A 468 4.66 25.68 -5.03
CA GLY A 468 5.18 27.05 -5.11
C GLY A 468 4.14 28.13 -4.88
N ALA A 469 2.86 27.76 -4.60
CA ALA A 469 1.78 28.73 -4.53
C ALA A 469 2.04 29.86 -3.50
N THR A 470 1.84 31.10 -3.92
CA THR A 470 1.90 32.31 -3.12
C THR A 470 0.74 33.25 -3.46
N GLY A 471 0.44 34.19 -2.59
CA GLY A 471 -0.72 35.08 -2.74
C GLY A 471 -1.96 34.57 -2.01
N ASP A 472 -3.11 34.97 -2.50
CA ASP A 472 -4.41 34.56 -1.99
C ASP A 472 -5.18 33.70 -2.99
N GLU A 473 -6.19 32.99 -2.51
CA GLU A 473 -7.00 32.03 -3.30
C GLU A 473 -7.80 32.65 -4.45
N THR A 474 -8.02 33.97 -4.43
CA THR A 474 -8.78 34.64 -5.51
C THR A 474 -7.95 34.85 -6.76
N LYS A 475 -6.63 34.94 -6.59
CA LYS A 475 -5.64 35.15 -7.65
C LYS A 475 -4.85 33.89 -7.98
N ASN A 476 -4.58 33.07 -6.96
CA ASN A 476 -3.81 31.84 -7.06
C ASN A 476 -4.51 30.72 -6.27
N PRO A 477 -5.48 30.03 -6.87
CA PRO A 477 -6.28 29.00 -6.19
C PRO A 477 -5.48 27.90 -5.49
N PRO A 478 -4.34 27.40 -6.00
CA PRO A 478 -3.50 26.43 -5.31
C PRO A 478 -3.03 26.81 -3.90
N THR A 479 -3.07 28.10 -3.51
CA THR A 479 -2.79 28.55 -2.15
C THR A 479 -3.73 27.94 -1.09
N VAL A 480 -4.90 27.44 -1.51
CA VAL A 480 -5.85 26.73 -0.64
C VAL A 480 -5.22 25.48 -0.01
N TRP A 481 -4.32 24.79 -0.72
CA TRP A 481 -3.61 23.63 -0.17
C TRP A 481 -2.84 23.94 1.12
N TYR A 482 -2.35 25.18 1.28
CA TYR A 482 -1.64 25.62 2.47
C TYR A 482 -2.53 26.01 3.65
N LYS A 483 -3.84 26.17 3.45
CA LYS A 483 -4.72 26.74 4.48
C LYS A 483 -4.93 25.83 5.68
N ASP A 484 -5.12 24.55 5.44
CA ASP A 484 -5.43 23.57 6.48
C ASP A 484 -4.19 23.00 7.18
N LEU A 485 -3.00 23.27 6.67
CA LEU A 485 -1.73 22.83 7.25
C LEU A 485 -1.07 23.97 8.00
N ALA A 486 -0.67 23.72 9.25
CA ALA A 486 -0.10 24.76 10.12
C ALA A 486 1.40 24.63 10.30
N GLN A 487 1.93 23.42 10.29
CA GLN A 487 3.30 23.10 10.67
C GLN A 487 4.09 22.50 9.50
N PRO A 488 5.41 22.75 9.41
CA PRO A 488 6.27 22.18 8.39
C PRO A 488 6.18 20.66 8.27
N GLU A 489 5.99 19.94 9.39
CA GLU A 489 5.81 18.49 9.43
C GLU A 489 4.62 18.03 8.60
N GLN A 490 3.49 18.73 8.69
CA GLN A 490 2.29 18.38 7.95
C GLN A 490 2.49 18.54 6.44
N PHE A 491 3.24 19.58 6.03
CA PHE A 491 3.58 19.78 4.61
C PHE A 491 4.50 18.68 4.08
N VAL A 492 5.45 18.22 4.89
CA VAL A 492 6.32 17.10 4.53
C VAL A 492 5.54 15.82 4.37
N ASP A 493 4.72 15.48 5.36
CA ASP A 493 3.93 14.26 5.35
C ASP A 493 3.05 14.19 4.10
N ASP A 494 2.31 15.27 3.83
CA ASP A 494 1.44 15.35 2.66
C ASP A 494 2.23 15.34 1.35
N THR A 495 3.33 16.10 1.25
CA THR A 495 4.15 16.16 0.03
C THR A 495 4.73 14.78 -0.31
N ALA A 496 5.26 14.09 0.69
CA ALA A 496 5.81 12.76 0.51
C ALA A 496 4.73 11.74 0.13
N GLN A 497 3.60 11.76 0.79
CA GLN A 497 2.51 10.81 0.57
C GLN A 497 1.81 11.04 -0.77
N VAL A 498 1.49 12.31 -1.10
CA VAL A 498 0.75 12.66 -2.32
C VAL A 498 1.61 12.51 -3.56
N PHE A 499 2.82 13.09 -3.54
CA PHE A 499 3.61 13.27 -4.76
C PHE A 499 4.76 12.27 -4.91
N LEU A 500 5.24 11.68 -3.81
CA LEU A 500 6.34 10.70 -3.85
C LEU A 500 5.87 9.27 -3.53
N GLY A 501 4.63 9.08 -3.06
CA GLY A 501 4.13 7.77 -2.67
C GLY A 501 4.83 7.19 -1.44
N LEU A 502 5.31 8.03 -0.53
CA LEU A 502 6.10 7.65 0.64
C LEU A 502 5.41 8.05 1.93
N ARG A 503 5.31 7.12 2.87
CA ARG A 503 4.83 7.35 4.24
C ARG A 503 6.01 7.59 5.17
N ILE A 504 6.50 8.82 5.25
CA ILE A 504 7.69 9.15 6.05
C ILE A 504 7.38 9.72 7.45
N ALA A 505 6.11 9.89 7.80
CA ALA A 505 5.69 10.48 9.07
C ALA A 505 6.31 9.82 10.33
N CYS A 506 6.61 8.51 10.28
CA CYS A 506 7.30 7.82 11.37
C CYS A 506 8.67 8.44 11.68
N ALA A 507 9.37 8.94 10.65
CA ALA A 507 10.69 9.54 10.78
C ALA A 507 10.69 10.91 11.51
N ASN A 508 9.51 11.45 11.83
CA ASN A 508 9.35 12.64 12.69
C ASN A 508 9.92 12.43 14.11
N CYS A 509 9.68 11.25 14.70
CA CYS A 509 10.00 10.96 16.11
C CYS A 509 11.13 9.95 16.29
N HIS A 510 11.35 9.06 15.32
CA HIS A 510 12.38 8.02 15.32
C HIS A 510 12.71 7.65 13.87
N HIS A 511 13.78 6.91 13.64
CA HIS A 511 14.05 6.40 12.28
C HIS A 511 12.91 5.53 11.79
N HIS A 512 12.65 5.57 10.48
CA HIS A 512 11.50 4.86 9.91
C HIS A 512 11.63 3.34 10.12
N PRO A 513 10.59 2.65 10.66
CA PRO A 513 10.72 1.25 11.03
C PRO A 513 10.83 0.26 9.85
N TYR A 514 10.43 0.65 8.64
CA TYR A 514 10.41 -0.22 7.46
C TYR A 514 11.16 0.38 6.26
N GLU A 515 11.91 1.46 6.50
CA GLU A 515 12.67 2.21 5.49
C GLU A 515 13.98 2.73 6.06
N LYS A 516 14.86 3.19 5.16
CA LYS A 516 16.15 3.76 5.50
C LYS A 516 16.08 5.20 6.05
N TRP A 517 14.92 5.84 6.01
CA TRP A 517 14.78 7.26 6.35
C TRP A 517 15.01 7.52 7.83
N SER A 518 15.97 8.39 8.09
CA SER A 518 16.30 8.87 9.43
C SER A 518 15.47 10.11 9.81
N GLN A 519 15.53 10.47 11.09
CA GLN A 519 15.01 11.77 11.53
C GLN A 519 15.68 12.94 10.83
N ASP A 520 16.97 12.84 10.49
CA ASP A 520 17.68 13.88 9.76
C ASP A 520 17.14 14.05 8.34
N ASP A 521 16.75 12.98 7.67
CA ASP A 521 16.10 13.03 6.36
C ASP A 521 14.74 13.72 6.44
N TYR A 522 13.93 13.34 7.43
CA TYR A 522 12.61 13.92 7.65
C TYR A 522 12.69 15.43 7.95
N TRP A 523 13.53 15.80 8.92
CA TRP A 523 13.67 17.20 9.31
C TRP A 523 14.38 18.04 8.24
N GLY A 524 15.26 17.45 7.44
CA GLY A 524 15.84 18.05 6.25
C GLY A 524 14.80 18.40 5.21
N MET A 525 13.83 17.49 4.96
CA MET A 525 12.66 17.76 4.11
C MET A 525 11.76 18.85 4.70
N ALA A 526 11.52 18.82 6.01
CA ALA A 526 10.67 19.81 6.70
C ALA A 526 11.27 21.23 6.61
N ALA A 527 12.58 21.35 6.53
CA ALA A 527 13.27 22.64 6.45
C ALA A 527 12.91 23.44 5.17
N PHE A 528 12.51 22.79 4.07
CA PHE A 528 12.02 23.47 2.86
C PHE A 528 10.73 24.26 3.10
N PHE A 529 9.93 23.87 4.09
CA PHE A 529 8.65 24.49 4.42
C PHE A 529 8.76 25.49 5.59
N ALA A 530 9.93 25.64 6.21
CA ALA A 530 10.15 26.51 7.35
C ALA A 530 9.91 28.00 7.06
N ARG A 531 10.07 28.40 5.79
CA ARG A 531 9.91 29.81 5.36
C ARG A 531 8.48 30.16 4.92
N ILE A 532 7.50 29.27 5.07
CA ILE A 532 6.11 29.58 4.73
C ILE A 532 5.55 30.57 5.77
N GLY A 533 5.04 31.70 5.26
CA GLY A 533 4.32 32.71 6.02
C GLY A 533 2.85 32.73 5.66
N LYS A 534 1.99 33.01 6.63
CA LYS A 534 0.55 33.22 6.47
C LYS A 534 0.17 34.55 7.05
N LYS A 535 -0.58 35.39 6.31
CA LYS A 535 -1.03 36.71 6.72
C LYS A 535 -2.51 36.84 6.40
N ALA A 536 -3.31 37.20 7.40
CA ALA A 536 -4.69 37.59 7.20
C ALA A 536 -4.77 39.03 6.64
N VAL A 537 -5.51 39.23 5.54
CA VAL A 537 -5.73 40.52 4.90
C VAL A 537 -7.22 40.72 4.74
N THR A 538 -7.74 41.82 5.31
CA THR A 538 -9.14 42.20 5.18
C THR A 538 -9.32 43.00 3.90
N VAL A 539 -10.19 42.53 3.00
CA VAL A 539 -10.53 43.20 1.74
C VAL A 539 -12.02 43.55 1.70
N PRO A 540 -12.43 44.57 0.97
CA PRO A 540 -13.85 44.85 0.74
C PRO A 540 -14.50 43.61 0.09
N SER A 541 -15.73 43.29 0.50
CA SER A 541 -16.45 42.17 -0.14
C SER A 541 -16.74 42.52 -1.59
N SER A 542 -16.38 41.60 -2.50
CA SER A 542 -16.73 41.72 -3.93
C SER A 542 -18.12 41.20 -4.25
N ASN A 543 -18.82 40.59 -3.27
CA ASN A 543 -20.18 40.06 -3.46
C ASN A 543 -21.27 41.03 -3.04
N ALA A 544 -22.20 41.33 -3.94
CA ALA A 544 -23.34 42.20 -3.67
C ALA A 544 -24.29 41.67 -2.56
N THR A 545 -24.22 40.40 -2.23
CA THR A 545 -25.05 39.75 -1.19
C THR A 545 -24.39 39.68 0.18
N GLN A 546 -23.08 39.96 0.27
CA GLN A 546 -22.33 39.89 1.52
C GLN A 546 -22.05 41.30 2.04
N GLN A 547 -22.76 41.69 3.08
CA GLN A 547 -22.50 42.94 3.79
C GLN A 547 -21.33 42.76 4.74
N GLY A 548 -20.19 43.36 4.44
CA GLY A 548 -19.02 43.41 5.31
C GLY A 548 -17.71 42.98 4.63
N PRO A 549 -16.58 43.32 5.22
CA PRO A 549 -15.28 42.97 4.68
C PRO A 549 -15.01 41.47 4.77
N THR A 550 -14.31 40.93 3.78
CA THR A 550 -13.87 39.54 3.74
C THR A 550 -12.41 39.42 4.16
N THR A 551 -12.08 38.44 5.00
CA THR A 551 -10.69 38.16 5.38
C THR A 551 -10.14 37.05 4.49
N LEU A 552 -9.10 37.38 3.71
CA LEU A 552 -8.33 36.45 2.91
C LEU A 552 -7.05 36.02 3.63
N GLN A 553 -6.61 34.80 3.44
CA GLN A 553 -5.31 34.35 3.93
C GLN A 553 -4.28 34.39 2.80
N VAL A 554 -3.29 35.23 2.92
CA VAL A 554 -2.19 35.36 1.96
C VAL A 554 -1.05 34.45 2.37
N ILE A 555 -0.59 33.61 1.45
CA ILE A 555 0.57 32.75 1.59
C ILE A 555 1.79 33.44 0.98
N PHE A 556 2.93 33.42 1.68
CA PHE A 556 4.17 34.02 1.18
C PHE A 556 5.41 33.30 1.70
N SER A 557 6.54 33.46 1.02
CA SER A 557 7.85 32.98 1.46
C SER A 557 8.52 34.05 2.35
N LYS A 558 8.94 33.66 3.55
CA LYS A 558 9.75 34.48 4.46
C LYS A 558 11.23 34.43 4.07
N PRO A 559 12.00 35.47 4.31
CA PRO A 559 13.45 35.47 4.00
C PRO A 559 14.24 34.50 4.88
N SER A 560 13.68 34.12 6.05
CA SER A 560 14.31 33.17 6.98
C SER A 560 13.24 32.33 7.70
N GLY A 561 13.67 31.17 8.19
CA GLY A 561 12.86 30.27 9.00
C GLY A 561 13.61 28.96 9.19
N ASN A 562 13.49 28.36 10.36
CA ASN A 562 14.13 27.10 10.71
C ASN A 562 13.11 26.14 11.28
N VAL A 563 13.38 24.86 11.16
CA VAL A 563 12.77 23.78 11.94
C VAL A 563 13.87 23.09 12.72
N ASN A 564 13.57 22.65 13.93
CA ASN A 564 14.55 21.96 14.76
C ASN A 564 14.29 20.46 14.71
N ASN A 565 15.35 19.69 14.48
CA ASN A 565 15.29 18.24 14.64
C ASN A 565 14.98 17.90 16.10
N LYS A 566 13.90 17.19 16.33
CA LYS A 566 13.44 16.84 17.69
C LYS A 566 14.41 15.96 18.47
N ARG A 567 15.29 15.24 17.76
CA ARG A 567 16.30 14.37 18.40
C ARG A 567 17.38 15.18 19.14
N ASN A 568 17.91 16.20 18.50
CA ASN A 568 19.07 16.94 19.01
C ASN A 568 18.77 18.42 19.30
N GLY A 569 17.57 18.92 19.01
CA GLY A 569 17.16 20.29 19.18
C GLY A 569 17.82 21.30 18.25
N GLN A 570 18.68 20.84 17.31
CA GLN A 570 19.40 21.71 16.39
C GLN A 570 18.56 22.04 15.16
N ALA A 571 18.85 23.20 14.54
CA ALA A 571 18.22 23.60 13.28
C ALA A 571 18.59 22.59 12.18
N ALA A 572 17.59 22.02 11.53
CA ALA A 572 17.78 21.08 10.44
C ALA A 572 18.27 21.82 9.18
N LYS A 573 19.28 21.28 8.52
CA LYS A 573 19.72 21.75 7.19
C LYS A 573 18.75 21.23 6.13
N MET A 574 18.39 22.10 5.17
CA MET A 574 17.55 21.70 4.04
C MET A 574 18.23 20.57 3.27
N ARG A 575 17.51 19.46 3.09
CA ARG A 575 18.01 18.29 2.38
C ARG A 575 16.83 17.50 1.84
N ALA A 576 16.86 17.19 0.55
CA ALA A 576 15.93 16.24 -0.04
C ALA A 576 16.31 14.80 0.35
N LEU A 577 15.40 13.84 0.20
CA LEU A 577 15.67 12.44 0.50
C LEU A 577 16.83 11.91 -0.37
N ASP A 578 17.82 11.27 0.26
CA ASP A 578 19.08 10.82 -0.36
C ASP A 578 19.94 11.94 -0.96
N GLY A 579 19.56 13.21 -0.79
CA GLY A 579 20.31 14.34 -1.33
C GLY A 579 21.33 14.90 -0.33
N PRO A 580 22.30 15.70 -0.80
CA PRO A 580 23.18 16.44 0.08
C PRO A 580 22.44 17.61 0.74
N PRO A 581 22.92 18.10 1.89
CA PRO A 581 22.44 19.38 2.43
C PRO A 581 22.65 20.51 1.42
N MET A 582 21.70 21.43 1.34
CA MET A 582 21.75 22.58 0.46
C MET A 582 21.47 23.88 1.21
N ASP A 583 22.12 24.94 0.80
CA ASP A 583 21.85 26.29 1.27
C ASP A 583 20.98 27.01 0.23
N VAL A 584 19.96 27.73 0.71
CA VAL A 584 19.03 28.48 -0.13
C VAL A 584 19.10 29.94 0.28
N ALA A 585 19.32 30.83 -0.66
CA ALA A 585 19.44 32.26 -0.42
C ALA A 585 18.15 32.84 0.20
N SER A 586 18.25 34.01 0.84
CA SER A 586 17.10 34.62 1.55
C SER A 586 16.00 35.12 0.60
N ASP A 587 16.33 35.41 -0.64
CA ASP A 587 15.42 35.83 -1.69
C ASP A 587 14.88 34.69 -2.55
N GLU A 588 15.40 33.46 -2.38
CA GLU A 588 14.90 32.26 -3.03
C GLU A 588 13.80 31.57 -2.17
N ASP A 589 12.82 31.00 -2.85
CA ASP A 589 11.83 30.14 -2.18
C ASP A 589 12.33 28.69 -2.09
N PRO A 590 12.60 28.19 -0.88
CA PRO A 590 13.13 26.83 -0.70
C PRO A 590 12.25 25.73 -1.30
N ARG A 591 10.93 25.94 -1.37
CA ARG A 591 10.00 24.97 -1.94
C ARG A 591 10.30 24.68 -3.41
N MET A 592 10.82 25.67 -4.14
CA MET A 592 11.18 25.49 -5.56
C MET A 592 12.37 24.54 -5.72
N LYS A 593 13.36 24.60 -4.82
CA LYS A 593 14.48 23.63 -4.82
C LYS A 593 14.01 22.20 -4.53
N LEU A 594 13.03 22.08 -3.63
CA LEU A 594 12.40 20.77 -3.39
C LEU A 594 11.68 20.25 -4.64
N VAL A 595 10.89 21.10 -5.29
CA VAL A 595 10.17 20.74 -6.52
C VAL A 595 11.15 20.37 -7.63
N ASP A 596 12.23 21.13 -7.81
CA ASP A 596 13.26 20.83 -8.82
C ASP A 596 13.87 19.43 -8.61
N TRP A 597 14.13 19.06 -7.35
CA TRP A 597 14.56 17.71 -7.02
C TRP A 597 13.46 16.65 -7.29
N MET A 598 12.20 16.96 -6.98
CA MET A 598 11.11 16.03 -7.18
C MET A 598 10.88 15.71 -8.66
N VAL A 599 10.87 16.72 -9.51
CA VAL A 599 10.57 16.58 -10.95
C VAL A 599 11.78 16.17 -11.79
N ASP A 600 12.97 16.07 -11.20
CA ASP A 600 14.16 15.57 -11.90
C ASP A 600 13.87 14.17 -12.44
N VAL A 601 14.21 13.93 -13.70
CA VAL A 601 13.97 12.63 -14.38
C VAL A 601 14.67 11.44 -13.69
N LYS A 602 15.66 11.72 -12.86
CA LYS A 602 16.37 10.72 -12.06
C LYS A 602 15.69 10.47 -10.71
N ASN A 603 14.69 11.26 -10.34
CA ASN A 603 13.99 11.05 -9.08
C ASN A 603 13.32 9.66 -9.09
N PRO A 604 13.58 8.79 -8.08
CA PRO A 604 13.11 7.40 -8.11
C PRO A 604 11.63 7.26 -7.74
N PHE A 605 10.96 8.33 -7.30
CA PHE A 605 9.62 8.26 -6.72
C PHE A 605 8.56 9.00 -7.54
N PHE A 606 8.80 10.22 -7.93
CA PHE A 606 7.80 11.17 -8.43
C PHE A 606 6.95 10.62 -9.61
N ALA A 607 7.62 10.24 -10.70
CA ALA A 607 6.93 9.70 -11.87
C ALA A 607 6.29 8.32 -11.58
N LYS A 608 6.94 7.49 -10.75
CA LYS A 608 6.41 6.18 -10.37
C LYS A 608 5.18 6.30 -9.49
N ALA A 609 5.15 7.25 -8.56
CA ALA A 609 4.03 7.45 -7.63
C ALA A 609 2.74 7.77 -8.39
N VAL A 610 2.78 8.73 -9.30
CA VAL A 610 1.58 9.07 -10.09
C VAL A 610 1.23 7.98 -11.10
N ALA A 611 2.21 7.32 -11.72
CA ALA A 611 1.96 6.19 -12.61
C ALA A 611 1.26 5.03 -11.87
N ASN A 612 1.72 4.70 -10.66
CA ASN A 612 1.10 3.67 -9.82
C ASN A 612 -0.33 4.05 -9.40
N ARG A 613 -0.57 5.31 -9.08
CA ARG A 613 -1.89 5.83 -8.70
C ARG A 613 -2.89 5.72 -9.85
N TYR A 614 -2.48 6.11 -11.06
CA TYR A 614 -3.33 5.95 -12.25
C TYR A 614 -3.53 4.48 -12.61
N TRP A 615 -2.50 3.66 -12.49
CA TRP A 615 -2.63 2.21 -12.65
C TRP A 615 -3.69 1.62 -11.71
N ALA A 616 -3.62 1.93 -10.44
CA ALA A 616 -4.58 1.45 -9.44
C ALA A 616 -6.00 1.92 -9.72
N HIS A 617 -6.16 3.15 -10.24
CA HIS A 617 -7.48 3.62 -10.66
C HIS A 617 -8.11 2.71 -11.72
N PHE A 618 -7.34 2.26 -12.72
CA PHE A 618 -7.87 1.42 -13.79
C PHE A 618 -7.99 -0.05 -13.40
N PHE A 619 -7.08 -0.57 -12.58
CA PHE A 619 -7.03 -2.01 -12.26
C PHE A 619 -7.54 -2.36 -10.85
N GLY A 620 -7.87 -1.37 -10.02
CA GLY A 620 -8.37 -1.59 -8.66
C GLY A 620 -7.30 -1.94 -7.63
N ARG A 621 -6.05 -2.14 -8.06
CA ARG A 621 -4.87 -2.40 -7.22
C ARG A 621 -3.65 -1.76 -7.86
N GLY A 622 -2.75 -1.21 -7.05
CA GLY A 622 -1.48 -0.66 -7.51
C GLY A 622 -0.46 -1.75 -7.87
N ILE A 623 0.52 -1.40 -8.71
CA ILE A 623 1.72 -2.22 -8.91
C ILE A 623 2.53 -2.25 -7.61
N VAL A 624 2.54 -1.11 -6.89
CA VAL A 624 2.85 -1.04 -5.46
C VAL A 624 1.54 -0.84 -4.71
N ASP A 625 1.26 -1.66 -3.72
CA ASP A 625 0.04 -1.64 -2.95
C ASP A 625 0.36 -1.84 -1.45
N PRO A 626 -0.03 -0.92 -0.54
CA PRO A 626 -0.80 0.32 -0.75
C PRO A 626 -0.10 1.36 -1.63
N LEU A 627 -0.89 2.26 -2.26
CA LEU A 627 -0.44 3.19 -3.32
C LEU A 627 0.63 4.19 -2.89
N ASP A 628 0.60 4.55 -1.62
CA ASP A 628 1.46 5.54 -0.98
C ASP A 628 2.55 4.89 -0.09
N ASP A 629 2.93 3.64 -0.41
CA ASP A 629 3.87 2.85 0.37
C ASP A 629 5.01 2.28 -0.51
N MET A 630 5.67 3.17 -1.25
CA MET A 630 6.78 2.84 -2.17
C MET A 630 8.11 2.66 -1.42
N ARG A 631 8.13 1.80 -0.44
CA ARG A 631 9.34 1.50 0.35
C ARG A 631 10.08 0.27 -0.19
N VAL A 632 11.37 0.17 0.15
CA VAL A 632 12.23 -0.99 -0.22
C VAL A 632 11.59 -2.32 0.23
N THR A 633 10.93 -2.32 1.37
CA THR A 633 10.30 -3.52 1.94
C THR A 633 8.92 -3.85 1.35
N ASN A 634 8.42 -3.02 0.43
CA ASN A 634 7.19 -3.24 -0.32
C ASN A 634 7.45 -3.02 -1.83
N PRO A 635 8.25 -3.88 -2.47
CA PRO A 635 8.62 -3.69 -3.86
C PRO A 635 7.42 -3.84 -4.80
N PRO A 636 7.50 -3.23 -6.01
CA PRO A 636 6.48 -3.40 -7.04
C PRO A 636 6.27 -4.86 -7.41
N SER A 637 5.02 -5.28 -7.62
CA SER A 637 4.71 -6.63 -8.14
C SER A 637 5.20 -6.86 -9.57
N ASN A 638 5.44 -5.77 -10.31
CA ASN A 638 6.06 -5.77 -11.64
C ASN A 638 6.92 -4.50 -11.79
N PRO A 639 8.20 -4.54 -11.35
CA PRO A 639 9.07 -3.37 -11.37
C PRO A 639 9.28 -2.80 -12.78
N GLU A 640 9.47 -3.68 -13.77
CA GLU A 640 9.73 -3.32 -15.15
C GLU A 640 8.53 -2.58 -15.77
N LEU A 641 7.32 -2.97 -15.41
CA LEU A 641 6.10 -2.28 -15.82
C LEU A 641 6.02 -0.88 -15.22
N LEU A 642 6.29 -0.76 -13.91
CA LEU A 642 6.25 0.54 -13.23
C LEU A 642 7.29 1.50 -13.79
N ASP A 643 8.50 1.00 -14.04
CA ASP A 643 9.58 1.79 -14.66
C ASP A 643 9.21 2.22 -16.08
N ALA A 644 8.60 1.34 -16.85
CA ALA A 644 8.17 1.66 -18.20
C ALA A 644 7.03 2.71 -18.25
N LEU A 645 6.08 2.64 -17.31
CA LEU A 645 5.01 3.65 -17.17
C LEU A 645 5.57 5.00 -16.74
N ALA A 646 6.48 5.02 -15.76
CA ALA A 646 7.17 6.23 -15.34
C ALA A 646 7.98 6.86 -16.48
N LYS A 647 8.71 6.04 -17.23
CA LYS A 647 9.44 6.49 -18.43
C LYS A 647 8.50 7.05 -19.50
N ASN A 648 7.38 6.39 -19.78
CA ASN A 648 6.38 6.87 -20.73
C ASN A 648 5.85 8.26 -20.33
N LEU A 649 5.58 8.46 -19.04
CA LEU A 649 5.14 9.75 -18.52
C LEU A 649 6.22 10.85 -18.70
N ILE A 650 7.48 10.55 -18.40
CA ILE A 650 8.60 11.49 -18.58
C ILE A 650 8.78 11.80 -20.07
N ASP A 651 8.81 10.80 -20.94
CA ASP A 651 9.01 10.96 -22.39
C ASP A 651 7.86 11.77 -23.03
N SER A 652 6.64 11.68 -22.48
CA SER A 652 5.45 12.47 -22.90
C SER A 652 5.40 13.85 -22.23
N LYS A 653 6.48 14.33 -21.61
CA LYS A 653 6.54 15.61 -20.90
C LYS A 653 5.48 15.69 -19.79
N PHE A 654 5.37 14.65 -19.01
CA PHE A 654 4.44 14.53 -17.90
C PHE A 654 2.96 14.70 -18.26
N SER A 655 2.56 14.37 -19.49
CA SER A 655 1.14 14.34 -19.92
C SER A 655 0.40 13.20 -19.24
N LEU A 656 -0.56 13.52 -18.36
CA LEU A 656 -1.42 12.53 -17.69
C LEU A 656 -2.39 11.87 -18.69
N LYS A 657 -2.88 12.59 -19.71
CA LYS A 657 -3.70 11.99 -20.76
C LYS A 657 -2.91 10.93 -21.55
N SER A 658 -1.62 11.17 -21.82
CA SER A 658 -0.75 10.20 -22.50
C SER A 658 -0.55 8.93 -21.66
N LEU A 659 -0.35 9.07 -20.35
CA LEU A 659 -0.25 7.93 -19.43
C LEU A 659 -1.55 7.11 -19.43
N VAL A 660 -2.69 7.78 -19.26
CA VAL A 660 -4.02 7.14 -19.32
C VAL A 660 -4.22 6.40 -20.65
N LYS A 661 -3.92 7.07 -21.76
CA LYS A 661 -4.01 6.48 -23.10
C LYS A 661 -3.16 5.21 -23.21
N THR A 662 -1.94 5.24 -22.72
CA THR A 662 -1.04 4.06 -22.73
C THR A 662 -1.62 2.89 -21.94
N ILE A 663 -2.25 3.17 -20.79
CA ILE A 663 -2.87 2.14 -19.95
C ILE A 663 -4.14 1.58 -20.62
N VAL A 664 -5.10 2.42 -21.00
CA VAL A 664 -6.43 1.94 -21.45
C VAL A 664 -6.43 1.40 -22.87
N LYS A 665 -5.46 1.78 -23.72
CA LYS A 665 -5.25 1.17 -25.05
C LYS A 665 -4.58 -0.20 -24.96
N SER A 666 -3.98 -0.58 -23.80
CA SER A 666 -3.39 -1.90 -23.65
C SER A 666 -4.45 -3.02 -23.76
N ARG A 667 -4.06 -4.16 -24.29
CA ARG A 667 -4.89 -5.37 -24.26
C ARG A 667 -5.12 -5.86 -22.83
N THR A 668 -4.16 -5.61 -21.95
CA THR A 668 -4.24 -5.93 -20.51
C THR A 668 -5.45 -5.25 -19.86
N TYR A 669 -5.69 -3.97 -20.12
CA TYR A 669 -6.89 -3.27 -19.63
C TYR A 669 -8.18 -3.82 -20.23
N GLN A 670 -8.10 -4.29 -21.47
CA GLN A 670 -9.25 -4.80 -22.22
C GLN A 670 -9.58 -6.28 -21.94
N LEU A 671 -8.84 -6.96 -21.04
CA LEU A 671 -9.16 -8.32 -20.64
C LEU A 671 -10.55 -8.40 -19.97
N SER A 672 -11.16 -9.57 -20.09
CA SER A 672 -12.37 -9.93 -19.38
C SER A 672 -12.11 -10.09 -17.88
N ALA A 673 -13.12 -9.83 -17.07
CA ALA A 673 -13.10 -10.12 -15.64
C ALA A 673 -13.36 -11.62 -15.34
N ILE A 674 -13.80 -12.40 -16.32
CA ILE A 674 -14.08 -13.82 -16.16
C ILE A 674 -12.77 -14.57 -16.01
N PRO A 675 -12.56 -15.27 -14.89
CA PRO A 675 -11.34 -16.03 -14.66
C PRO A 675 -11.31 -17.32 -15.49
N ASN A 676 -10.11 -17.82 -15.77
CA ASN A 676 -9.86 -19.19 -16.21
C ASN A 676 -9.14 -19.99 -15.11
N ASP A 677 -8.89 -21.29 -15.33
CA ASP A 677 -8.27 -22.16 -14.35
C ASP A 677 -6.86 -21.74 -13.93
N PHE A 678 -6.16 -20.98 -14.77
CA PHE A 678 -4.77 -20.55 -14.57
C PHE A 678 -4.65 -19.17 -13.93
N ASN A 679 -5.73 -18.35 -13.88
CA ASN A 679 -5.68 -17.01 -13.33
C ASN A 679 -6.75 -16.73 -12.27
N LYS A 680 -7.57 -17.71 -11.88
CA LYS A 680 -8.66 -17.51 -10.90
C LYS A 680 -8.19 -17.04 -9.50
N HIS A 681 -6.96 -17.38 -9.14
CA HIS A 681 -6.34 -16.98 -7.87
C HIS A 681 -5.33 -15.84 -8.04
N ASP A 682 -5.17 -15.30 -9.26
CA ASP A 682 -4.31 -14.15 -9.48
C ASP A 682 -4.88 -12.89 -8.82
N LYS A 683 -4.07 -12.27 -7.95
CA LYS A 683 -4.39 -11.03 -7.24
C LYS A 683 -3.40 -9.89 -7.53
N GLN A 684 -2.29 -10.16 -8.26
CA GLN A 684 -1.16 -9.24 -8.38
C GLN A 684 -0.67 -9.03 -9.82
N ALA A 685 -0.92 -10.01 -10.71
CA ALA A 685 -0.29 -10.02 -12.04
C ALA A 685 -1.20 -9.50 -13.15
N TYR A 686 -2.47 -9.15 -12.84
CA TYR A 686 -3.43 -8.57 -13.79
C TYR A 686 -3.70 -9.46 -15.01
N ALA A 687 -3.64 -10.79 -14.85
CA ALA A 687 -3.96 -11.73 -15.91
C ALA A 687 -5.45 -11.78 -16.28
N ARG A 688 -6.27 -11.01 -15.59
CA ARG A 688 -7.68 -10.67 -15.89
C ARG A 688 -7.99 -9.30 -15.34
N TYR A 689 -9.09 -8.71 -15.79
CA TYR A 689 -9.59 -7.48 -15.14
C TYR A 689 -10.16 -7.83 -13.75
N TYR A 690 -9.81 -7.05 -12.74
CA TYR A 690 -10.36 -7.21 -11.39
C TYR A 690 -11.60 -6.32 -11.22
N PRO A 691 -12.79 -6.90 -10.99
CA PRO A 691 -13.99 -6.12 -10.76
C PRO A 691 -13.81 -5.18 -9.56
N LYS A 692 -14.19 -3.92 -9.71
CA LYS A 692 -14.09 -2.91 -8.66
C LYS A 692 -15.44 -2.25 -8.43
N ARG A 693 -15.77 -2.00 -7.15
CA ARG A 693 -17.01 -1.32 -6.78
C ARG A 693 -16.97 0.14 -7.27
N LEU A 694 -18.12 0.64 -7.74
CA LEU A 694 -18.27 2.05 -8.09
C LEU A 694 -18.09 2.93 -6.84
N GLY A 695 -17.39 4.05 -6.99
CA GLY A 695 -17.31 5.07 -5.93
C GLY A 695 -18.68 5.70 -5.65
N ALA A 696 -18.85 6.28 -4.48
CA ALA A 696 -20.13 6.82 -4.01
C ALA A 696 -20.76 7.79 -5.00
N GLU A 697 -20.00 8.74 -5.52
CA GLU A 697 -20.46 9.76 -6.45
C GLU A 697 -20.85 9.16 -7.80
N VAL A 698 -20.04 8.23 -8.31
CA VAL A 698 -20.31 7.52 -9.58
C VAL A 698 -21.57 6.65 -9.44
N LEU A 699 -21.75 5.97 -8.30
CA LEU A 699 -22.91 5.13 -8.05
C LEU A 699 -24.20 5.96 -7.94
N LEU A 700 -24.16 7.12 -7.26
CA LEU A 700 -25.30 8.04 -7.18
C LEU A 700 -25.65 8.58 -8.56
N ASP A 701 -24.67 8.99 -9.33
CA ASP A 701 -24.88 9.50 -10.70
C ASP A 701 -25.43 8.41 -11.64
N ALA A 702 -24.92 7.18 -11.53
CA ALA A 702 -25.44 6.04 -12.28
C ALA A 702 -26.90 5.73 -11.91
N LEU A 703 -27.22 5.75 -10.60
CA LEU A 703 -28.60 5.60 -10.13
C LEU A 703 -29.52 6.70 -10.71
N CYS A 704 -29.09 7.96 -10.66
CA CYS A 704 -29.83 9.09 -11.24
C CYS A 704 -30.04 8.92 -12.76
N GLN A 705 -29.01 8.47 -13.47
CA GLN A 705 -29.05 8.27 -14.92
C GLN A 705 -29.99 7.13 -15.33
N VAL A 706 -29.94 6.00 -14.63
CA VAL A 706 -30.79 4.82 -14.90
C VAL A 706 -32.25 5.11 -14.57
N THR A 707 -32.54 5.81 -13.48
CA THR A 707 -33.93 6.15 -13.10
C THR A 707 -34.48 7.39 -13.78
N ASP A 708 -33.64 8.16 -14.48
CA ASP A 708 -33.93 9.51 -14.98
C ASP A 708 -34.45 10.45 -13.88
N SER A 709 -33.80 10.37 -12.74
CA SER A 709 -34.15 11.07 -11.50
C SER A 709 -32.92 11.78 -10.91
N PRO A 710 -32.55 12.96 -11.45
CA PRO A 710 -31.38 13.70 -10.98
C PRO A 710 -31.54 14.16 -9.54
N THR A 711 -30.45 14.09 -8.78
CA THR A 711 -30.35 14.67 -7.43
C THR A 711 -30.17 16.19 -7.57
N GLN A 712 -30.88 16.95 -6.74
CA GLN A 712 -30.72 18.39 -6.67
C GLN A 712 -29.71 18.75 -5.61
N PHE A 713 -28.59 19.33 -6.00
CA PHE A 713 -27.52 19.76 -5.09
C PHE A 713 -27.77 21.20 -4.64
N GLY A 714 -28.62 21.35 -3.59
CA GLY A 714 -28.92 22.65 -2.99
C GLY A 714 -27.86 23.09 -1.97
N GLY A 715 -27.92 24.37 -1.58
CA GLY A 715 -27.04 24.94 -0.55
C GLY A 715 -25.61 25.25 -1.01
N LEU A 716 -25.35 25.21 -2.30
CA LEU A 716 -24.07 25.60 -2.89
C LEU A 716 -24.07 27.08 -3.25
N PRO A 717 -22.95 27.82 -3.06
CA PRO A 717 -22.91 29.25 -3.35
C PRO A 717 -23.02 29.54 -4.85
N GLY A 718 -24.10 30.23 -5.26
CA GLY A 718 -24.28 30.82 -6.59
C GLY A 718 -24.62 29.83 -7.71
N ASP A 719 -25.52 30.22 -8.61
CA ASP A 719 -26.01 29.43 -9.73
C ASP A 719 -24.90 29.06 -10.74
N LYS A 720 -23.83 29.85 -10.78
CA LYS A 720 -22.69 29.63 -11.68
C LYS A 720 -21.94 28.31 -11.44
N TYR A 721 -22.06 27.76 -10.24
CA TYR A 721 -21.33 26.57 -9.81
C TYR A 721 -22.27 25.45 -9.34
N ALA A 722 -23.55 25.51 -9.65
CA ALA A 722 -24.51 24.46 -9.28
C ALA A 722 -24.17 23.13 -9.98
N PRO A 723 -23.66 22.12 -9.29
CA PRO A 723 -23.36 20.83 -9.88
C PRO A 723 -24.67 20.14 -10.29
N LYS A 724 -24.64 19.48 -11.44
CA LYS A 724 -25.76 18.66 -11.93
C LYS A 724 -25.57 17.18 -11.57
N ARG A 725 -24.37 16.81 -11.19
CA ARG A 725 -23.97 15.43 -10.86
C ARG A 725 -23.06 15.40 -9.64
N ALA A 726 -23.04 14.27 -8.93
CA ALA A 726 -22.24 14.11 -7.73
C ALA A 726 -20.73 14.18 -8.00
N ILE A 727 -20.26 13.69 -9.17
CA ILE A 727 -18.85 13.80 -9.57
C ILE A 727 -18.39 15.26 -9.80
N GLN A 728 -19.30 16.22 -9.87
CA GLN A 728 -19.01 17.64 -10.05
C GLN A 728 -18.97 18.40 -8.71
N LEU A 729 -19.24 17.71 -7.58
CA LEU A 729 -19.19 18.32 -6.26
C LEU A 729 -17.76 18.77 -5.94
N PRO A 730 -17.56 20.05 -5.62
CA PRO A 730 -16.21 20.59 -5.40
C PRO A 730 -15.61 20.14 -4.06
N ASP A 731 -16.46 19.79 -3.08
CA ASP A 731 -16.04 19.41 -1.73
C ASP A 731 -17.01 18.41 -1.05
N GLU A 732 -16.66 18.03 0.16
CA GLU A 732 -17.37 17.05 1.00
C GLU A 732 -18.61 17.62 1.70
N SER A 733 -18.79 18.94 1.70
CA SER A 733 -19.74 19.60 2.60
C SER A 733 -21.20 19.44 2.19
N TYR A 734 -21.49 18.90 1.00
CA TYR A 734 -22.84 18.55 0.62
C TYR A 734 -23.35 17.38 1.47
N SER A 735 -24.39 17.62 2.28
CA SER A 735 -24.98 16.58 3.13
C SER A 735 -25.72 15.54 2.28
N SER A 736 -25.26 14.31 2.29
CA SER A 736 -25.90 13.17 1.60
C SER A 736 -25.61 11.87 2.33
N TYR A 737 -26.64 11.31 2.94
CA TYR A 737 -26.52 10.01 3.60
C TYR A 737 -26.08 8.91 2.61
N PHE A 738 -26.53 8.96 1.37
CA PHE A 738 -26.08 8.04 0.31
C PHE A 738 -24.58 8.10 0.12
N LEU A 739 -24.04 9.30 -0.14
CA LEU A 739 -22.60 9.45 -0.40
C LEU A 739 -21.76 8.99 0.81
N ASP A 740 -22.21 9.29 2.03
CA ASP A 740 -21.49 8.93 3.26
C ASP A 740 -21.51 7.41 3.51
N VAL A 741 -22.66 6.76 3.34
CA VAL A 741 -22.80 5.29 3.48
C VAL A 741 -21.95 4.56 2.44
N PHE A 742 -21.87 5.09 1.21
CA PHE A 742 -21.07 4.48 0.13
C PHE A 742 -19.59 4.86 0.16
N GLY A 743 -19.13 5.56 1.19
CA GLY A 743 -17.72 5.76 1.50
C GLY A 743 -17.08 6.96 0.78
N ARG A 744 -17.85 8.06 0.60
CA ARG A 744 -17.26 9.34 0.20
C ARG A 744 -16.25 9.78 1.25
N PRO A 745 -15.00 10.16 0.89
CA PRO A 745 -14.00 10.59 1.83
C PRO A 745 -14.35 11.95 2.46
N GLN A 746 -13.99 12.14 3.72
CA GLN A 746 -14.12 13.41 4.44
C GLN A 746 -12.96 14.37 4.14
N ARG A 747 -11.99 13.94 3.35
CA ARG A 747 -10.79 14.71 2.95
C ARG A 747 -9.98 15.23 4.14
N ILE A 748 -9.88 14.42 5.19
CA ILE A 748 -9.12 14.73 6.42
C ILE A 748 -7.64 14.42 6.21
N SER A 749 -7.34 13.33 5.54
CA SER A 749 -5.97 12.91 5.24
C SER A 749 -5.68 12.92 3.73
N ALA A 750 -4.40 12.92 3.39
CA ALA A 750 -3.94 12.79 2.00
C ALA A 750 -3.95 11.34 1.49
N CYS A 751 -4.45 10.38 2.28
CA CYS A 751 -4.49 8.96 1.95
C CYS A 751 -5.70 8.62 1.09
N GLU A 752 -5.49 7.94 -0.03
CA GLU A 752 -6.59 7.33 -0.79
C GLU A 752 -7.34 6.24 -0.01
N CYS A 753 -6.76 5.72 1.06
CA CYS A 753 -7.38 4.76 1.97
C CYS A 753 -8.60 5.34 2.72
N GLU A 754 -8.79 6.67 2.70
CA GLU A 754 -9.97 7.30 3.30
C GLU A 754 -11.26 6.98 2.54
N ARG A 755 -11.17 6.67 1.24
CA ARG A 755 -12.29 6.21 0.43
C ARG A 755 -12.54 4.71 0.70
N VAL A 756 -13.61 4.43 1.46
CA VAL A 756 -13.97 3.06 1.83
C VAL A 756 -14.58 2.33 0.63
N SER A 757 -13.88 1.31 0.14
CA SER A 757 -14.34 0.46 -0.97
C SER A 757 -15.01 -0.85 -0.50
N GLU A 758 -14.90 -1.20 0.78
CA GLU A 758 -15.47 -2.43 1.34
C GLU A 758 -16.99 -2.37 1.39
N ALA A 759 -17.62 -3.51 1.09
CA ALA A 759 -19.06 -3.65 1.19
C ALA A 759 -19.48 -3.83 2.65
N ASN A 760 -20.57 -3.16 3.05
CA ASN A 760 -21.13 -3.32 4.38
C ASN A 760 -22.67 -3.46 4.33
N LEU A 761 -23.25 -3.90 5.44
CA LEU A 761 -24.69 -4.14 5.54
C LEU A 761 -25.52 -2.86 5.33
N ALA A 762 -25.04 -1.70 5.79
CA ALA A 762 -25.75 -0.43 5.64
C ALA A 762 -25.94 -0.06 4.15
N GLN A 763 -24.93 -0.32 3.31
CA GLN A 763 -25.00 -0.10 1.87
C GLN A 763 -26.06 -0.97 1.20
N ALA A 764 -26.07 -2.27 1.54
CA ALA A 764 -27.07 -3.21 1.01
C ALA A 764 -28.49 -2.80 1.44
N LEU A 765 -28.70 -2.49 2.70
CA LEU A 765 -29.99 -2.05 3.22
C LEU A 765 -30.44 -0.72 2.60
N HIS A 766 -29.50 0.20 2.35
CA HIS A 766 -29.82 1.48 1.72
C HIS A 766 -30.33 1.31 0.28
N LEU A 767 -29.65 0.49 -0.54
CA LEU A 767 -30.12 0.19 -1.91
C LEU A 767 -31.47 -0.54 -1.92
N LEU A 768 -31.69 -1.45 -0.97
CA LEU A 768 -32.93 -2.22 -0.90
C LEU A 768 -34.14 -1.41 -0.43
N ASN A 769 -33.97 -0.54 0.58
CA ASN A 769 -35.12 -0.04 1.37
C ASN A 769 -35.13 1.48 1.57
N SER A 770 -34.14 2.26 1.10
CA SER A 770 -34.12 3.69 1.38
C SER A 770 -35.19 4.44 0.60
N ASP A 771 -35.81 5.43 1.26
CA ASP A 771 -36.77 6.33 0.62
C ASP A 771 -36.14 7.08 -0.57
N GLU A 772 -34.85 7.39 -0.49
CA GLU A 772 -34.13 8.06 -1.56
C GLU A 772 -34.15 7.23 -2.85
N VAL A 773 -33.85 5.92 -2.76
CA VAL A 773 -33.87 5.02 -3.91
C VAL A 773 -35.30 4.79 -4.40
N GLN A 774 -36.25 4.55 -3.49
CA GLN A 774 -37.66 4.34 -3.85
C GLN A 774 -38.28 5.56 -4.53
N ASN A 775 -38.01 6.77 -4.01
CA ASN A 775 -38.47 8.01 -4.62
C ASN A 775 -37.89 8.25 -6.00
N LYS A 776 -36.64 7.85 -6.26
CA LYS A 776 -36.04 7.94 -7.58
C LYS A 776 -36.69 6.98 -8.58
N LEU A 777 -37.05 5.77 -8.15
CA LEU A 777 -37.74 4.77 -8.98
C LEU A 777 -39.17 5.23 -9.34
N ALA A 778 -39.91 5.76 -8.35
CA ALA A 778 -41.30 6.13 -8.48
C ALA A 778 -41.52 7.54 -9.06
N ARG A 779 -40.44 8.29 -9.36
CA ARG A 779 -40.52 9.69 -9.78
C ARG A 779 -41.46 9.89 -10.96
N ALA A 780 -42.35 10.90 -10.84
CA ALA A 780 -43.19 11.36 -11.97
C ALA A 780 -42.30 11.96 -13.07
N GLY A 781 -42.47 11.49 -14.31
CA GLY A 781 -41.60 11.85 -15.44
C GLY A 781 -40.22 11.16 -15.42
N GLY A 782 -39.94 10.28 -14.44
CA GLY A 782 -38.78 9.40 -14.44
C GLY A 782 -38.91 8.25 -15.45
N ARG A 783 -37.89 7.40 -15.52
CA ARG A 783 -37.81 6.36 -16.56
C ARG A 783 -38.98 5.38 -16.54
N ALA A 784 -39.38 4.85 -15.39
CA ALA A 784 -40.51 3.93 -15.28
C ALA A 784 -41.83 4.58 -15.72
N ASP A 785 -41.99 5.86 -15.39
CA ASP A 785 -43.16 6.63 -15.78
C ASP A 785 -43.19 6.93 -17.30
N ALA A 786 -42.04 7.24 -17.90
CA ALA A 786 -41.91 7.48 -19.34
C ALA A 786 -42.25 6.22 -20.16
N LEU A 787 -41.88 5.02 -19.69
CA LEU A 787 -42.12 3.76 -20.40
C LEU A 787 -43.59 3.36 -20.46
N VAL A 788 -44.46 3.92 -19.61
CA VAL A 788 -45.91 3.67 -19.62
C VAL A 788 -46.69 4.83 -20.28
N ASN A 789 -45.99 5.83 -20.77
CA ASN A 789 -46.62 6.96 -21.45
C ASN A 789 -47.35 6.45 -22.71
N VAL A 790 -48.59 6.92 -22.92
CA VAL A 790 -49.44 6.55 -24.08
C VAL A 790 -48.75 6.80 -25.41
N LYS A 791 -47.82 7.77 -25.47
CA LYS A 791 -47.04 8.07 -26.68
C LYS A 791 -45.94 7.05 -26.99
N ASP A 792 -45.56 6.23 -26.01
CA ASP A 792 -44.56 5.18 -26.22
C ASP A 792 -45.24 3.84 -26.54
N ALA A 793 -45.50 3.64 -27.83
CA ALA A 793 -46.18 2.46 -28.36
C ALA A 793 -45.24 1.25 -28.54
N ARG A 794 -44.00 1.31 -28.13
CA ARG A 794 -43.01 0.21 -28.25
C ARG A 794 -43.47 -1.02 -27.42
N PRO A 795 -43.20 -2.24 -27.92
CA PRO A 795 -43.48 -3.46 -27.15
C PRO A 795 -42.66 -3.55 -25.85
N ASP A 796 -43.19 -4.26 -24.86
CA ASP A 796 -42.51 -4.42 -23.56
C ASP A 796 -41.10 -5.03 -23.70
N THR A 797 -40.85 -5.83 -24.72
CA THR A 797 -39.54 -6.38 -25.06
C THR A 797 -38.50 -5.31 -25.33
N GLU A 798 -38.80 -4.30 -26.14
CA GLU A 798 -37.90 -3.20 -26.45
C GLU A 798 -37.70 -2.30 -25.23
N LYS A 799 -38.73 -2.11 -24.43
CA LYS A 799 -38.67 -1.32 -23.20
C LYS A 799 -37.74 -2.00 -22.13
N VAL A 800 -37.85 -3.32 -22.03
CA VAL A 800 -36.93 -4.11 -21.16
C VAL A 800 -35.51 -4.04 -21.71
N GLU A 801 -35.29 -4.19 -23.02
CA GLU A 801 -33.97 -4.02 -23.63
C GLU A 801 -33.36 -2.65 -23.29
N GLU A 802 -34.15 -1.58 -23.36
CA GLU A 802 -33.70 -0.22 -22.99
C GLU A 802 -33.26 -0.14 -21.53
N LEU A 803 -33.99 -0.76 -20.57
CA LEU A 803 -33.61 -0.78 -19.16
C LEU A 803 -32.27 -1.49 -18.93
N PHE A 804 -32.05 -2.60 -19.60
CA PHE A 804 -30.76 -3.33 -19.51
C PHE A 804 -29.62 -2.53 -20.16
N LEU A 805 -29.85 -1.85 -21.25
CA LEU A 805 -28.84 -0.99 -21.88
C LEU A 805 -28.48 0.19 -20.97
N TRP A 806 -29.41 0.80 -20.26
CA TRP A 806 -29.14 1.87 -19.30
C TRP A 806 -28.36 1.35 -18.08
N ALA A 807 -28.74 0.18 -17.51
CA ALA A 807 -28.14 -0.32 -16.29
C ALA A 807 -26.79 -1.01 -16.53
N PHE A 808 -26.69 -1.83 -17.60
CA PHE A 808 -25.58 -2.76 -17.84
C PHE A 808 -24.84 -2.52 -19.15
N ALA A 809 -25.31 -1.62 -20.00
CA ALA A 809 -24.79 -1.38 -21.35
C ALA A 809 -24.85 -2.64 -22.25
N ARG A 810 -25.69 -3.60 -21.93
CA ARG A 810 -25.93 -4.81 -22.73
C ARG A 810 -27.40 -5.13 -22.87
N LYS A 811 -27.75 -5.91 -23.88
CA LYS A 811 -29.10 -6.48 -23.98
C LYS A 811 -29.33 -7.52 -22.89
N PRO A 812 -30.61 -7.76 -22.51
CA PRO A 812 -30.95 -8.88 -21.62
C PRO A 812 -30.59 -10.22 -22.29
N THR A 813 -30.26 -11.22 -21.49
CA THR A 813 -30.22 -12.60 -21.94
C THR A 813 -31.66 -13.10 -22.20
N SER A 814 -31.80 -14.28 -22.84
CA SER A 814 -33.12 -14.91 -22.99
C SER A 814 -33.85 -15.11 -21.67
N ASP A 815 -33.14 -15.51 -20.63
CA ASP A 815 -33.70 -15.75 -19.32
C ASP A 815 -34.06 -14.42 -18.59
N ASP A 816 -33.19 -13.41 -18.68
CA ASP A 816 -33.47 -12.07 -18.18
C ASP A 816 -34.75 -11.49 -18.80
N LEU A 817 -34.86 -11.58 -20.13
CA LEU A 817 -36.02 -11.05 -20.89
C LEU A 817 -37.30 -11.80 -20.51
N LYS A 818 -37.24 -13.13 -20.45
CA LYS A 818 -38.36 -13.97 -20.05
C LYS A 818 -38.88 -13.60 -18.66
N ALA A 819 -37.98 -13.56 -17.68
CA ALA A 819 -38.34 -13.20 -16.31
C ALA A 819 -38.95 -11.78 -16.21
N ALA A 820 -38.41 -10.81 -16.93
CA ALA A 820 -38.94 -9.46 -16.95
C ALA A 820 -40.35 -9.38 -17.59
N LEU A 821 -40.58 -10.07 -18.70
CA LEU A 821 -41.88 -10.10 -19.38
C LEU A 821 -42.93 -10.82 -18.55
N GLU A 822 -42.60 -11.95 -17.91
CA GLU A 822 -43.48 -12.66 -16.97
C GLU A 822 -43.86 -11.75 -15.77
N HIS A 823 -42.92 -10.96 -15.28
CA HIS A 823 -43.18 -9.99 -14.22
C HIS A 823 -44.15 -8.90 -14.69
N ILE A 824 -43.94 -8.30 -15.88
CA ILE A 824 -44.83 -7.29 -16.48
C ILE A 824 -46.24 -7.85 -16.64
N GLY A 825 -46.39 -9.11 -17.10
CA GLY A 825 -47.69 -9.78 -17.24
C GLY A 825 -48.49 -9.87 -15.95
N LYS A 826 -47.85 -10.01 -14.79
CA LYS A 826 -48.48 -10.02 -13.46
C LYS A 826 -49.03 -8.65 -13.04
N TYR A 827 -48.54 -7.57 -13.66
CA TYR A 827 -48.87 -6.19 -13.34
C TYR A 827 -49.54 -5.43 -14.50
N GLU A 828 -50.30 -6.10 -15.36
CA GLU A 828 -50.93 -5.49 -16.54
C GLU A 828 -51.73 -4.19 -16.26
N LYS A 829 -52.38 -4.11 -15.09
CA LYS A 829 -53.17 -2.92 -14.69
C LYS A 829 -52.29 -1.81 -14.06
N THR A 830 -51.06 -2.14 -13.70
CA THR A 830 -50.11 -1.26 -13.01
C THR A 830 -48.72 -1.38 -13.60
N LYS A 831 -48.58 -1.34 -14.91
CA LYS A 831 -47.30 -1.56 -15.63
C LYS A 831 -46.15 -0.66 -15.13
N LYS A 832 -46.47 0.55 -14.66
CA LYS A 832 -45.45 1.42 -14.06
C LYS A 832 -44.75 0.74 -12.88
N VAL A 833 -45.49 0.10 -11.97
CA VAL A 833 -44.97 -0.62 -10.84
C VAL A 833 -44.11 -1.80 -11.29
N ALA A 834 -44.50 -2.47 -12.39
CA ALA A 834 -43.68 -3.55 -12.95
C ALA A 834 -42.30 -3.05 -13.42
N TYR A 835 -42.25 -1.92 -14.12
CA TYR A 835 -40.97 -1.33 -14.54
C TYR A 835 -40.16 -0.75 -13.37
N GLU A 836 -40.78 -0.20 -12.32
CA GLU A 836 -40.12 0.20 -11.08
C GLU A 836 -39.47 -0.99 -10.40
N ASN A 837 -40.18 -2.13 -10.33
CA ASN A 837 -39.64 -3.37 -9.75
C ASN A 837 -38.46 -3.94 -10.57
N ILE A 838 -38.54 -3.90 -11.90
CA ILE A 838 -37.45 -4.33 -12.77
C ILE A 838 -36.22 -3.42 -12.55
N LEU A 839 -36.39 -2.10 -12.58
CA LEU A 839 -35.31 -1.16 -12.28
C LEU A 839 -34.70 -1.42 -10.91
N TRP A 840 -35.56 -1.59 -9.87
CA TRP A 840 -35.08 -1.92 -8.52
C TRP A 840 -34.23 -3.20 -8.52
N ALA A 841 -34.67 -4.25 -9.21
CA ALA A 841 -33.94 -5.51 -9.32
C ALA A 841 -32.59 -5.31 -10.00
N LEU A 842 -32.53 -4.57 -11.12
CA LEU A 842 -31.28 -4.28 -11.83
C LEU A 842 -30.30 -3.51 -10.96
N LEU A 843 -30.74 -2.48 -10.24
CA LEU A 843 -29.91 -1.63 -9.38
C LEU A 843 -29.30 -2.38 -8.19
N ASN A 844 -29.92 -3.48 -7.75
CA ASN A 844 -29.45 -4.31 -6.66
C ASN A 844 -28.53 -5.46 -7.09
N THR A 845 -28.17 -5.55 -8.35
CA THR A 845 -27.26 -6.58 -8.86
C THR A 845 -25.79 -6.21 -8.66
N LYS A 846 -24.92 -7.22 -8.55
CA LYS A 846 -23.47 -7.00 -8.60
C LYS A 846 -23.03 -6.35 -9.92
N GLU A 847 -23.70 -6.67 -11.03
CA GLU A 847 -23.37 -6.13 -12.35
C GLU A 847 -23.56 -4.62 -12.42
N PHE A 848 -24.56 -4.07 -11.68
CA PHE A 848 -24.73 -2.62 -11.58
C PHE A 848 -23.70 -1.96 -10.68
N ILE A 849 -23.47 -2.53 -9.49
CA ILE A 849 -22.66 -1.92 -8.42
C ILE A 849 -21.15 -1.99 -8.74
N PHE A 850 -20.73 -2.94 -9.57
CA PHE A 850 -19.31 -3.15 -9.93
C PHE A 850 -19.02 -2.73 -11.37
N ASN A 851 -17.84 -2.21 -11.59
CA ASN A 851 -17.20 -2.10 -12.89
C ASN A 851 -16.40 -3.37 -13.17
N GLN A 852 -16.64 -4.04 -14.31
CA GLN A 852 -16.07 -5.33 -14.66
C GLN A 852 -15.56 -5.40 -16.12
#